data_84e3f163947a83627033bc5c16aa69ae
#
_entry.id   84e3f163947a83627033bc5c16aa69ae
#
_cell.length_a   1.000
_cell.length_b   1.000
_cell.length_c   1.000
_cell.angle_alpha   90.00
_cell.angle_beta   90.00
_cell.angle_gamma   90.00
#
_symmetry.space_group_name_H-M   'P 1'
#
loop_
_entity.id
_entity.type
_entity.pdbx_description
1 polymer ?
#
loop_
_entity_poly.entity_id
_entity_poly.type
_entity_poly.pdbx_seq_one_letter_code
_entity_poly.pdbx_strand_id
1 'polypeptide(L)'
;MNILPQTLLRATRLTFPRTLSNLPKYTRTRLWKPLVHRAYTTPPKRAYTNMAHANADELAASLQSLGLQSSLDAYPNCYPEINPVDIYRAHITSILADITGVDRSIVYPSLQWTQTLEKGDMVLPVAALRVKGKKPNELAEEWAAKFEETALVQKPVAGGPFLQFYFKVDKLAQLLLPTILKSQKTFGSNPNLGLKDPADPSKGQKKIIVEFSSPNIAKPFHAGHLRSTIIGGFLSNLYESAGWDVVRINYLGDWGKQYGLLALGFEKYGNEEALSADPINHLYEIYVKINADMTKEKDEIKALEEGGKKEEAQKIKDTGIDEQARKYFKAMTDNDEKAISQWARFRELSIKRYKETYARLNIHFDDYSGESQVKEERMAQTGKKMEEMGIAEESEGAVIVDFSKHVPGKAGKALERPVIKKKDGTALYLTRDISEIQQRVDKYNFDHMIYVVASAQDLHLKQLFKIVELMGYKELAAKVQHINFGLVLGMSTRRGTVKFLDDILRDVGDKMHEVMRKNEAKYEQVANPEAVADILGISSVMVQDMSGKRINNYTFNMEAMTSFEGDTGPYLQYAHARLCSITRKAALSTEEIAGADLSLLTEPHAQNLIRVISQYPDVVNNTLRTLEPTTVLTYLFKMTHTLSSSYDHLRIVGSEAELMKARMALYDAARVVLNNGMRLLGLSPVERM
;
A
#
# COMPACT_ATOMS: atom_id res chain seq x y z
N MET A 1 -2.55 53.53 -6.22
CA MET A 1 -2.60 54.31 -4.96
C MET A 1 -2.19 53.35 -3.87
N ASN A 2 -0.92 53.42 -3.46
CA ASN A 2 -0.40 53.84 -2.16
C ASN A 2 -0.75 52.84 -1.01
N ILE A 3 0.07 52.32 -0.14
CA ILE A 3 1.47 52.64 0.29
C ILE A 3 1.93 51.45 1.13
N LEU A 4 3.16 51.00 0.94
CA LEU A 4 3.95 50.22 1.93
C LEU A 4 4.35 51.15 3.11
N PRO A 5 4.71 50.64 4.28
CA PRO A 5 6.04 50.98 4.77
C PRO A 5 6.91 49.78 5.24
N GLN A 6 8.17 49.90 4.87
CA GLN A 6 9.34 49.28 5.49
C GLN A 6 9.56 49.83 6.90
N THR A 7 9.99 48.97 7.83
CA THR A 7 10.87 49.39 8.93
C THR A 7 11.70 48.21 9.46
N LEU A 8 12.98 48.29 9.18
CA LEU A 8 14.15 48.28 10.08
C LEU A 8 14.51 47.00 10.85
N LEU A 9 15.60 46.41 10.35
CA LEU A 9 16.57 45.57 11.08
C LEU A 9 17.05 46.25 12.36
N ARG A 10 17.11 45.50 13.46
CA ARG A 10 18.11 45.67 14.52
C ARG A 10 18.68 44.31 14.91
N ALA A 11 19.99 44.18 14.65
CA ALA A 11 20.82 43.12 15.14
C ALA A 11 21.08 43.31 16.64
N THR A 12 20.82 42.34 17.46
CA THR A 12 21.35 42.21 18.81
C THR A 12 22.23 40.97 18.90
N ARG A 13 23.52 41.21 19.05
CA ARG A 13 24.52 40.21 19.44
C ARG A 13 24.16 39.68 20.83
N LEU A 14 23.97 38.39 20.97
CA LEU A 14 24.00 37.69 22.24
C LEU A 14 25.22 36.80 22.30
N THR A 15 26.09 37.14 23.21
CA THR A 15 27.31 36.45 23.66
C THR A 15 26.93 35.14 24.35
N PHE A 16 27.53 34.03 23.91
CA PHE A 16 27.47 32.73 24.56
C PHE A 16 28.50 32.66 25.73
N PRO A 17 28.11 32.14 26.90
CA PRO A 17 29.10 31.74 27.91
C PRO A 17 29.60 30.31 27.61
N ARG A 18 30.91 30.13 27.63
CA ARG A 18 31.59 28.85 27.70
C ARG A 18 31.38 28.25 29.09
N THR A 19 30.71 27.11 29.18
CA THR A 19 31.02 26.04 30.15
C THR A 19 30.29 24.76 29.68
N LEU A 20 31.04 23.88 29.04
CA LEU A 20 30.68 22.50 28.80
C LEU A 20 31.54 21.63 29.73
N SER A 21 30.95 21.16 30.82
CA SER A 21 31.41 19.96 31.51
C SER A 21 30.22 19.33 32.21
N ASN A 22 30.03 18.04 31.93
CA ASN A 22 29.03 17.09 32.47
C ASN A 22 27.80 16.82 31.61
N LEU A 23 28.02 16.01 30.57
CA LEU A 23 26.96 15.14 30.03
C LEU A 23 27.34 13.69 30.36
N PRO A 24 26.38 12.86 30.86
CA PRO A 24 26.66 11.46 31.13
C PRO A 24 26.84 10.68 29.83
N LYS A 25 27.91 9.92 29.74
CA LYS A 25 28.16 8.93 28.68
C LYS A 25 27.10 7.83 28.72
N TYR A 26 26.07 7.94 27.89
CA TYR A 26 25.22 6.81 27.56
C TYR A 26 25.78 6.11 26.31
N THR A 27 26.83 5.31 26.52
CA THR A 27 27.24 4.26 25.59
C THR A 27 26.62 2.95 26.06
N ARG A 28 25.44 2.62 25.57
CA ARG A 28 24.95 1.25 25.45
C ARG A 28 24.23 1.14 24.12
N THR A 29 24.98 0.88 23.07
CA THR A 29 24.50 0.25 21.85
C THR A 29 23.97 -1.15 22.25
N ARG A 30 22.70 -1.23 22.60
CA ARG A 30 21.98 -2.51 22.56
C ARG A 30 21.87 -2.89 21.11
N LEU A 31 22.71 -3.81 20.67
CA LEU A 31 22.51 -4.55 19.42
C LEU A 31 21.16 -5.28 19.55
N TRP A 32 20.13 -4.69 18.97
CA TRP A 32 18.88 -5.38 18.71
C TRP A 32 19.22 -6.55 17.78
N LYS A 33 19.24 -7.77 18.30
CA LYS A 33 19.18 -8.95 17.44
C LYS A 33 17.81 -8.91 16.76
N PRO A 34 17.74 -8.85 15.42
CA PRO A 34 16.46 -8.92 14.75
C PRO A 34 15.82 -10.27 15.15
N LEU A 35 14.68 -10.20 15.84
CA LEU A 35 13.79 -11.34 15.92
C LEU A 35 13.41 -11.64 14.48
N VAL A 36 13.93 -12.74 13.97
CA VAL A 36 13.51 -13.30 12.68
C VAL A 36 12.04 -13.67 12.88
N HIS A 37 11.14 -12.73 12.61
CA HIS A 37 9.75 -13.05 12.40
C HIS A 37 9.74 -14.10 11.30
N ARG A 38 9.19 -15.28 11.59
CA ARG A 38 8.90 -16.25 10.54
C ARG A 38 8.16 -15.48 9.46
N ALA A 39 8.85 -15.20 8.35
CA ALA A 39 8.23 -14.66 7.16
C ALA A 39 7.02 -15.57 6.89
N TYR A 40 5.83 -15.01 7.04
CA TYR A 40 4.63 -15.71 6.62
C TYR A 40 4.74 -15.81 5.10
N THR A 41 5.21 -16.94 4.65
CA THR A 41 5.08 -17.28 3.24
C THR A 41 3.60 -17.21 2.91
N THR A 42 3.24 -16.37 1.97
CA THR A 42 1.98 -16.50 1.23
C THR A 42 1.81 -17.99 0.90
N PRO A 43 0.61 -18.56 1.04
CA PRO A 43 0.41 -19.96 0.70
C PRO A 43 0.97 -20.19 -0.71
N PRO A 44 1.67 -21.31 -0.95
CA PRO A 44 2.31 -21.56 -2.22
C PRO A 44 1.28 -21.43 -3.34
N LYS A 45 1.65 -20.76 -4.43
CA LYS A 45 0.80 -20.45 -5.61
C LYS A 45 -0.06 -21.63 -6.11
N ARG A 46 0.35 -22.88 -5.83
CA ARG A 46 -0.44 -24.11 -6.12
C ARG A 46 -1.68 -24.32 -5.24
N ALA A 47 -1.79 -23.67 -4.09
CA ALA A 47 -2.94 -23.87 -3.20
C ALA A 47 -4.23 -23.22 -3.74
N TYR A 48 -4.11 -22.18 -4.57
CA TYR A 48 -5.27 -21.47 -5.11
C TYR A 48 -5.95 -22.18 -6.28
N THR A 49 -5.22 -22.90 -7.12
CA THR A 49 -5.79 -23.60 -8.30
C THR A 49 -6.61 -24.85 -7.97
N ASN A 50 -6.33 -25.52 -6.86
CA ASN A 50 -7.07 -26.74 -6.46
C ASN A 50 -8.33 -26.43 -5.62
N MET A 51 -8.52 -25.19 -5.13
CA MET A 51 -9.67 -24.85 -4.27
C MET A 51 -10.97 -24.64 -5.04
N ALA A 52 -10.92 -24.15 -6.28
CA ALA A 52 -12.11 -23.80 -7.04
C ALA A 52 -12.99 -25.00 -7.40
N HIS A 53 -12.42 -26.16 -7.70
CA HIS A 53 -13.18 -27.36 -8.08
C HIS A 53 -13.76 -28.15 -6.91
N ALA A 54 -13.09 -28.16 -5.76
CA ALA A 54 -13.56 -28.89 -4.57
C ALA A 54 -14.75 -28.24 -3.86
N ASN A 55 -15.02 -26.96 -4.13
CA ASN A 55 -16.09 -26.20 -3.45
C ASN A 55 -17.44 -26.23 -4.18
N ALA A 56 -17.49 -26.56 -5.48
CA ALA A 56 -18.73 -26.49 -6.27
C ALA A 56 -19.75 -27.54 -5.83
N ASP A 57 -19.33 -28.78 -5.58
CA ASP A 57 -20.23 -29.86 -5.14
C ASP A 57 -20.78 -29.61 -3.73
N GLU A 58 -19.95 -29.09 -2.83
CA GLU A 58 -20.36 -28.71 -1.47
C GLU A 58 -21.30 -27.52 -1.46
N LEU A 59 -21.06 -26.53 -2.34
CA LEU A 59 -22.00 -25.43 -2.54
C LEU A 59 -23.34 -25.92 -3.05
N ALA A 60 -23.36 -26.80 -4.05
CA ALA A 60 -24.58 -27.40 -4.57
C ALA A 60 -25.35 -28.14 -3.47
N ALA A 61 -24.68 -28.93 -2.65
CA ALA A 61 -25.27 -29.60 -1.49
C ALA A 61 -25.84 -28.61 -0.45
N SER A 62 -25.09 -27.54 -0.15
CA SER A 62 -25.56 -26.50 0.77
C SER A 62 -26.79 -25.73 0.23
N LEU A 63 -26.79 -25.39 -1.05
CA LEU A 63 -27.95 -24.76 -1.70
C LEU A 63 -29.19 -25.68 -1.66
N GLN A 64 -29.00 -26.96 -1.96
CA GLN A 64 -30.06 -27.93 -1.93
C GLN A 64 -30.65 -28.15 -0.52
N SER A 65 -29.80 -28.16 0.51
CA SER A 65 -30.24 -28.25 1.91
C SER A 65 -31.07 -27.04 2.36
N LEU A 66 -30.87 -25.87 1.72
CA LEU A 66 -31.64 -24.67 1.95
C LEU A 66 -32.90 -24.55 1.08
N GLY A 67 -33.21 -25.58 0.28
CA GLY A 67 -34.36 -25.60 -0.65
C GLY A 67 -34.15 -24.71 -1.89
N LEU A 68 -32.90 -24.44 -2.27
CA LEU A 68 -32.52 -23.67 -3.44
C LEU A 68 -32.15 -24.59 -4.61
N GLN A 69 -32.14 -24.05 -5.82
CA GLN A 69 -31.61 -24.78 -6.98
C GLN A 69 -30.13 -25.06 -6.81
N SER A 70 -29.68 -26.24 -7.20
CA SER A 70 -28.30 -26.70 -7.08
C SER A 70 -27.32 -25.95 -8.02
N SER A 71 -27.82 -25.16 -8.95
CA SER A 71 -27.03 -24.33 -9.86
C SER A 71 -27.52 -22.89 -9.85
N LEU A 72 -26.58 -21.97 -9.84
CA LEU A 72 -26.80 -20.53 -10.00
C LEU A 72 -26.45 -20.14 -11.44
N ASP A 73 -27.16 -19.15 -11.97
CA ASP A 73 -26.78 -18.55 -13.25
C ASP A 73 -25.37 -17.93 -13.14
N ALA A 74 -24.57 -18.10 -14.16
CA ALA A 74 -23.26 -17.48 -14.25
C ALA A 74 -23.37 -15.98 -14.58
N TYR A 75 -22.83 -15.14 -13.75
CA TYR A 75 -22.72 -13.69 -13.99
C TYR A 75 -21.26 -13.28 -14.01
N PRO A 76 -20.89 -12.23 -14.76
CA PRO A 76 -19.57 -11.64 -14.64
C PRO A 76 -19.30 -11.18 -13.19
N ASN A 77 -18.16 -11.58 -12.62
CA ASN A 77 -17.77 -11.29 -11.23
C ASN A 77 -18.67 -11.89 -10.14
N CYS A 78 -19.36 -13.00 -10.43
CA CYS A 78 -20.10 -13.79 -9.47
C CYS A 78 -19.31 -15.05 -9.12
N TYR A 79 -18.93 -15.20 -7.85
CA TYR A 79 -18.08 -16.29 -7.35
C TYR A 79 -18.66 -16.85 -6.05
N PRO A 80 -19.81 -17.54 -6.10
CA PRO A 80 -20.56 -17.97 -4.92
C PRO A 80 -19.79 -18.94 -4.00
N GLU A 81 -18.77 -19.64 -4.54
CA GLU A 81 -17.92 -20.56 -3.80
C GLU A 81 -16.97 -19.85 -2.81
N ILE A 82 -16.68 -18.58 -3.06
CA ILE A 82 -15.76 -17.76 -2.24
C ILE A 82 -16.43 -16.54 -1.64
N ASN A 83 -17.55 -16.11 -2.19
CA ASN A 83 -18.39 -15.01 -1.69
C ASN A 83 -19.84 -15.45 -1.56
N PRO A 84 -20.30 -15.95 -0.42
CA PRO A 84 -21.69 -16.39 -0.23
C PRO A 84 -22.75 -15.32 -0.50
N VAL A 85 -22.39 -14.02 -0.43
CA VAL A 85 -23.29 -12.93 -0.77
C VAL A 85 -23.65 -12.91 -2.27
N ASP A 86 -22.78 -13.44 -3.11
CA ASP A 86 -23.07 -13.57 -4.54
C ASP A 86 -24.25 -14.52 -4.83
N ILE A 87 -24.54 -15.47 -3.92
CA ILE A 87 -25.74 -16.29 -3.98
C ILE A 87 -27.00 -15.42 -3.85
N TYR A 88 -27.01 -14.52 -2.86
CA TYR A 88 -28.11 -13.58 -2.65
C TYR A 88 -28.26 -12.61 -3.82
N ARG A 89 -27.13 -12.07 -4.30
CA ARG A 89 -27.12 -11.14 -5.43
C ARG A 89 -27.62 -11.80 -6.72
N ALA A 90 -27.18 -13.03 -7.01
CA ALA A 90 -27.63 -13.79 -8.16
C ALA A 90 -29.14 -14.13 -8.07
N HIS A 91 -29.59 -14.56 -6.88
CA HIS A 91 -31.00 -14.86 -6.64
C HIS A 91 -31.91 -13.63 -6.82
N ILE A 92 -31.57 -12.49 -6.22
CA ILE A 92 -32.29 -11.21 -6.41
C ILE A 92 -32.29 -10.82 -7.89
N THR A 93 -31.14 -10.96 -8.56
CA THR A 93 -31.00 -10.62 -9.99
C THR A 93 -31.92 -11.43 -10.87
N SER A 94 -32.00 -12.74 -10.66
CA SER A 94 -32.89 -13.61 -11.47
C SER A 94 -34.34 -13.15 -11.35
N ILE A 95 -34.85 -12.97 -10.13
CA ILE A 95 -36.22 -12.53 -9.90
C ILE A 95 -36.51 -11.14 -10.48
N LEU A 96 -35.58 -10.21 -10.27
CA LEU A 96 -35.73 -8.85 -10.80
C LEU A 96 -35.70 -8.81 -12.34
N ALA A 97 -34.87 -9.63 -12.98
CA ALA A 97 -34.83 -9.71 -14.42
C ALA A 97 -36.17 -10.17 -14.98
N ASP A 98 -36.81 -11.18 -14.34
CA ASP A 98 -38.14 -11.67 -14.73
C ASP A 98 -39.24 -10.63 -14.48
N ILE A 99 -39.18 -9.86 -13.39
CA ILE A 99 -40.15 -8.81 -13.05
C ILE A 99 -40.02 -7.59 -13.97
N THR A 100 -38.77 -7.19 -14.28
CA THR A 100 -38.49 -5.93 -14.97
C THR A 100 -38.30 -6.06 -16.46
N GLY A 101 -38.05 -7.29 -16.98
CA GLY A 101 -37.63 -7.54 -18.35
C GLY A 101 -36.23 -6.98 -18.70
N VAL A 102 -35.44 -6.57 -17.70
CA VAL A 102 -34.08 -6.03 -17.89
C VAL A 102 -33.08 -7.18 -17.86
N ASP A 103 -32.09 -7.12 -18.75
CA ASP A 103 -31.04 -8.12 -18.83
C ASP A 103 -30.29 -8.27 -17.49
N ARG A 104 -30.04 -9.52 -17.12
CA ARG A 104 -29.39 -9.91 -15.87
C ARG A 104 -28.01 -9.29 -15.72
N SER A 105 -27.27 -9.09 -16.82
CA SER A 105 -25.96 -8.44 -16.83
C SER A 105 -26.00 -6.95 -16.44
N ILE A 106 -27.17 -6.31 -16.52
CA ILE A 106 -27.41 -4.94 -16.06
C ILE A 106 -27.89 -4.93 -14.62
N VAL A 107 -28.76 -5.88 -14.24
CA VAL A 107 -29.34 -5.96 -12.88
C VAL A 107 -28.27 -6.30 -11.85
N TYR A 108 -27.47 -7.36 -12.09
CA TYR A 108 -26.48 -7.87 -11.14
C TYR A 108 -25.50 -6.81 -10.62
N PRO A 109 -24.78 -6.04 -11.47
CA PRO A 109 -23.85 -5.02 -11.01
C PRO A 109 -24.52 -3.77 -10.43
N SER A 110 -25.86 -3.64 -10.60
CA SER A 110 -26.63 -2.50 -10.06
C SER A 110 -27.02 -2.68 -8.60
N LEU A 111 -26.94 -3.91 -8.06
CA LEU A 111 -27.17 -4.20 -6.64
C LEU A 111 -25.97 -3.75 -5.79
N GLN A 112 -26.22 -2.88 -4.82
CA GLN A 112 -25.21 -2.25 -3.99
C GLN A 112 -25.48 -2.49 -2.51
N TRP A 113 -24.42 -2.55 -1.69
CA TRP A 113 -24.54 -2.52 -0.24
C TRP A 113 -25.13 -1.20 0.24
N THR A 114 -25.98 -1.27 1.25
CA THR A 114 -26.48 -0.06 1.94
C THR A 114 -25.47 0.45 2.94
N GLN A 115 -25.58 1.73 3.28
CA GLN A 115 -24.73 2.32 4.32
C GLN A 115 -25.23 1.96 5.75
N THR A 116 -26.55 1.81 5.93
CA THR A 116 -27.18 1.51 7.20
C THR A 116 -28.19 0.38 7.07
N LEU A 117 -28.27 -0.49 8.08
CA LEU A 117 -29.16 -1.64 8.08
C LEU A 117 -30.65 -1.28 8.01
N GLU A 118 -31.01 -0.09 8.42
CA GLU A 118 -32.38 0.44 8.31
C GLU A 118 -32.87 0.52 6.86
N LYS A 119 -31.91 0.62 5.91
CA LYS A 119 -32.17 0.63 4.46
C LYS A 119 -32.02 -0.73 3.80
N GLY A 120 -31.96 -1.79 4.59
CA GLY A 120 -31.73 -3.16 4.12
C GLY A 120 -30.25 -3.55 4.04
N ASP A 121 -29.98 -4.74 3.58
CA ASP A 121 -28.63 -5.25 3.31
C ASP A 121 -28.15 -4.78 1.94
N MET A 122 -28.98 -4.91 0.90
CA MET A 122 -28.70 -4.41 -0.44
C MET A 122 -29.77 -3.45 -0.94
N VAL A 123 -29.39 -2.62 -1.89
CA VAL A 123 -30.29 -1.65 -2.54
C VAL A 123 -30.06 -1.64 -4.04
N LEU A 124 -31.15 -1.56 -4.80
CA LEU A 124 -31.14 -1.28 -6.22
C LEU A 124 -31.59 0.17 -6.47
N PRO A 125 -30.72 1.06 -6.94
CA PRO A 125 -31.15 2.34 -7.51
C PRO A 125 -31.94 2.07 -8.82
N VAL A 126 -33.24 2.29 -8.82
CA VAL A 126 -34.13 1.95 -9.95
C VAL A 126 -33.67 2.59 -11.25
N ALA A 127 -33.15 3.83 -11.18
CA ALA A 127 -32.61 4.56 -12.33
C ALA A 127 -31.42 3.83 -13.01
N ALA A 128 -30.70 2.95 -12.30
CA ALA A 128 -29.60 2.18 -12.88
C ALA A 128 -30.06 1.22 -13.98
N LEU A 129 -31.28 0.74 -13.91
CA LEU A 129 -31.85 -0.17 -14.91
C LEU A 129 -32.36 0.55 -16.18
N ARG A 130 -32.40 1.90 -16.21
CA ARG A 130 -32.75 2.73 -17.38
C ARG A 130 -34.11 2.40 -18.02
N VAL A 131 -35.06 1.89 -17.25
CA VAL A 131 -36.44 1.60 -17.72
C VAL A 131 -37.16 2.92 -17.97
N LYS A 132 -37.78 3.04 -19.15
CA LYS A 132 -38.48 4.27 -19.57
C LYS A 132 -40.00 4.17 -19.29
N GLY A 133 -40.67 5.31 -19.24
CA GLY A 133 -42.14 5.39 -19.23
C GLY A 133 -42.80 5.63 -17.87
N LYS A 134 -42.09 5.38 -16.75
CA LYS A 134 -42.57 5.65 -15.39
C LYS A 134 -41.49 6.34 -14.55
N LYS A 135 -41.91 7.00 -13.49
CA LYS A 135 -40.96 7.60 -12.53
C LYS A 135 -40.27 6.51 -11.71
N PRO A 136 -38.99 6.71 -11.27
CA PRO A 136 -38.27 5.72 -10.48
C PRO A 136 -38.99 5.25 -9.21
N ASN A 137 -39.71 6.15 -8.52
CA ASN A 137 -40.50 5.79 -7.33
C ASN A 137 -41.66 4.85 -7.67
N GLU A 138 -42.39 5.11 -8.75
CA GLU A 138 -43.51 4.28 -9.20
C GLU A 138 -43.01 2.87 -9.61
N LEU A 139 -41.85 2.81 -10.27
CA LEU A 139 -41.21 1.53 -10.61
C LEU A 139 -40.74 0.78 -9.36
N ALA A 140 -40.18 1.45 -8.37
CA ALA A 140 -39.76 0.84 -7.10
C ALA A 140 -40.96 0.20 -6.38
N GLU A 141 -42.09 0.91 -6.30
CA GLU A 141 -43.34 0.41 -5.68
C GLU A 141 -43.91 -0.78 -6.45
N GLU A 142 -43.98 -0.67 -7.79
CA GLU A 142 -44.44 -1.75 -8.65
C GLU A 142 -43.59 -3.03 -8.52
N TRP A 143 -42.28 -2.89 -8.53
CA TRP A 143 -41.39 -4.04 -8.43
C TRP A 143 -41.38 -4.64 -7.04
N ALA A 144 -41.46 -3.82 -5.99
CA ALA A 144 -41.59 -4.30 -4.62
C ALA A 144 -42.90 -5.10 -4.42
N ALA A 145 -44.01 -4.68 -5.06
CA ALA A 145 -45.28 -5.39 -4.99
C ALA A 145 -45.24 -6.76 -5.69
N LYS A 146 -44.47 -6.86 -6.80
CA LYS A 146 -44.36 -8.10 -7.59
C LYS A 146 -43.29 -9.07 -7.04
N PHE A 147 -42.35 -8.58 -6.23
CA PHE A 147 -41.32 -9.44 -5.66
C PHE A 147 -41.84 -10.12 -4.40
N GLU A 148 -42.03 -11.43 -4.47
CA GLU A 148 -42.48 -12.21 -3.32
C GLU A 148 -41.30 -12.58 -2.40
N GLU A 149 -41.59 -12.77 -1.10
CA GLU A 149 -40.63 -13.27 -0.14
C GLU A 149 -40.08 -14.64 -0.54
N THR A 150 -38.77 -14.87 -0.35
CA THR A 150 -38.11 -16.12 -0.72
C THR A 150 -37.41 -16.78 0.48
N ALA A 151 -36.77 -17.92 0.25
CA ALA A 151 -35.99 -18.59 1.27
C ALA A 151 -34.81 -17.74 1.75
N LEU A 152 -34.24 -16.82 0.92
CA LEU A 152 -33.07 -16.02 1.21
C LEU A 152 -33.38 -14.57 1.61
N VAL A 153 -34.45 -13.99 1.02
CA VAL A 153 -34.71 -12.55 1.08
C VAL A 153 -36.14 -12.30 1.51
N GLN A 154 -36.32 -11.37 2.43
CA GLN A 154 -37.65 -10.87 2.80
C GLN A 154 -38.28 -10.10 1.64
N LYS A 155 -39.58 -9.82 1.71
CA LYS A 155 -40.24 -8.96 0.73
C LYS A 155 -39.55 -7.59 0.71
N PRO A 156 -39.05 -7.11 -0.45
CA PRO A 156 -38.32 -5.86 -0.53
C PRO A 156 -39.23 -4.65 -0.26
N VAL A 157 -38.64 -3.56 0.16
CA VAL A 157 -39.34 -2.30 0.49
C VAL A 157 -38.92 -1.21 -0.52
N ALA A 158 -39.91 -0.50 -1.06
CA ALA A 158 -39.65 0.69 -1.86
C ALA A 158 -39.31 1.88 -0.92
N GLY A 159 -38.10 2.43 -1.06
CA GLY A 159 -37.64 3.61 -0.36
C GLY A 159 -37.39 4.76 -1.32
N GLY A 160 -38.45 5.43 -1.79
CA GLY A 160 -38.36 6.41 -2.89
C GLY A 160 -37.88 5.75 -4.20
N PRO A 161 -36.81 6.24 -4.83
CA PRO A 161 -36.30 5.68 -6.09
C PRO A 161 -35.42 4.43 -5.90
N PHE A 162 -35.47 3.82 -4.73
CA PHE A 162 -34.65 2.67 -4.36
C PHE A 162 -35.52 1.47 -3.98
N LEU A 163 -35.10 0.29 -4.37
CA LEU A 163 -35.65 -0.97 -3.91
C LEU A 163 -34.69 -1.59 -2.91
N GLN A 164 -35.16 -1.78 -1.66
CA GLN A 164 -34.36 -2.21 -0.51
C GLN A 164 -34.60 -3.69 -0.21
N PHE A 165 -33.52 -4.47 -0.10
CA PHE A 165 -33.55 -5.91 0.16
C PHE A 165 -33.01 -6.23 1.53
N TYR A 166 -33.71 -7.07 2.27
CA TYR A 166 -33.34 -7.55 3.60
C TYR A 166 -33.08 -9.05 3.54
N PHE A 167 -31.88 -9.46 3.92
CA PHE A 167 -31.48 -10.86 3.93
C PHE A 167 -32.09 -11.62 5.11
N LYS A 168 -32.43 -12.88 4.92
CA LYS A 168 -32.69 -13.81 6.01
C LYS A 168 -31.35 -14.25 6.59
N VAL A 169 -30.99 -13.68 7.73
CA VAL A 169 -29.63 -13.77 8.29
C VAL A 169 -29.32 -15.15 8.83
N ASP A 170 -30.32 -15.91 9.26
CA ASP A 170 -30.17 -17.33 9.62
C ASP A 170 -29.62 -18.15 8.45
N LYS A 171 -30.13 -17.91 7.23
CA LYS A 171 -29.65 -18.56 6.00
C LYS A 171 -28.26 -18.05 5.61
N LEU A 172 -28.02 -16.74 5.77
CA LEU A 172 -26.70 -16.18 5.53
C LEU A 172 -25.66 -16.80 6.49
N ALA A 173 -25.97 -16.96 7.78
CA ALA A 173 -25.09 -17.59 8.74
C ALA A 173 -24.70 -19.02 8.32
N GLN A 174 -25.69 -19.81 7.87
CA GLN A 174 -25.50 -21.20 7.43
C GLN A 174 -24.60 -21.32 6.18
N LEU A 175 -24.57 -20.32 5.31
CA LEU A 175 -23.70 -20.29 4.12
C LEU A 175 -22.34 -19.67 4.44
N LEU A 176 -22.33 -18.58 5.20
CA LEU A 176 -21.16 -17.74 5.40
C LEU A 176 -20.15 -18.33 6.40
N LEU A 177 -20.63 -18.73 7.61
CA LEU A 177 -19.73 -19.12 8.68
C LEU A 177 -18.91 -20.38 8.34
N PRO A 178 -19.50 -21.45 7.79
CA PRO A 178 -18.73 -22.61 7.30
C PRO A 178 -17.72 -22.22 6.21
N THR A 179 -18.08 -21.34 5.28
CA THR A 179 -17.19 -20.86 4.22
C THR A 179 -15.98 -20.13 4.82
N ILE A 180 -16.17 -19.23 5.80
CA ILE A 180 -15.08 -18.52 6.47
C ILE A 180 -14.18 -19.51 7.23
N LEU A 181 -14.78 -20.37 8.03
CA LEU A 181 -14.04 -21.31 8.89
C LEU A 181 -13.25 -22.33 8.06
N LYS A 182 -13.73 -22.73 6.90
CA LYS A 182 -13.02 -23.61 5.96
C LYS A 182 -11.92 -22.86 5.21
N SER A 183 -12.21 -21.69 4.66
CA SER A 183 -11.27 -20.90 3.85
C SER A 183 -10.12 -20.30 4.67
N GLN A 184 -10.35 -20.03 5.97
CA GLN A 184 -9.35 -19.46 6.87
C GLN A 184 -8.60 -18.27 6.23
N LYS A 185 -7.30 -18.38 6.02
CA LYS A 185 -6.42 -17.34 5.51
C LYS A 185 -6.76 -16.86 4.08
N THR A 186 -7.53 -17.63 3.32
CA THR A 186 -7.89 -17.31 1.94
C THR A 186 -9.27 -16.65 1.81
N PHE A 187 -10.06 -16.58 2.90
CA PHE A 187 -11.34 -15.90 2.86
C PHE A 187 -11.17 -14.41 2.50
N GLY A 188 -11.91 -13.94 1.53
CA GLY A 188 -11.80 -12.59 0.95
C GLY A 188 -10.86 -12.49 -0.25
N SER A 189 -10.04 -13.50 -0.52
CA SER A 189 -9.22 -13.58 -1.73
C SER A 189 -10.02 -14.13 -2.90
N ASN A 190 -9.78 -13.60 -4.10
CA ASN A 190 -10.40 -14.10 -5.33
C ASN A 190 -9.36 -14.30 -6.44
N PRO A 191 -8.76 -15.50 -6.53
CA PRO A 191 -7.69 -15.78 -7.50
C PRO A 191 -8.17 -15.75 -8.96
N ASN A 192 -9.47 -15.82 -9.22
CA ASN A 192 -10.04 -15.80 -10.58
C ASN A 192 -9.86 -14.43 -11.26
N LEU A 193 -9.76 -13.35 -10.48
CA LEU A 193 -9.57 -11.99 -11.01
C LEU A 193 -8.19 -11.80 -11.66
N GLY A 194 -7.20 -12.57 -11.23
CA GLY A 194 -5.84 -12.57 -11.75
C GLY A 194 -5.63 -13.45 -12.98
N LEU A 195 -6.61 -14.25 -13.41
CA LEU A 195 -6.46 -15.10 -14.57
C LEU A 195 -6.40 -14.27 -15.86
N LYS A 196 -5.53 -14.67 -16.79
CA LYS A 196 -5.46 -14.07 -18.14
C LYS A 196 -6.76 -14.28 -18.90
N ASP A 197 -7.33 -15.45 -18.76
CA ASP A 197 -8.60 -15.84 -19.34
C ASP A 197 -9.40 -16.64 -18.31
N PRO A 198 -10.47 -16.08 -17.74
CA PRO A 198 -11.31 -16.82 -16.77
C PRO A 198 -11.95 -18.09 -17.36
N ALA A 199 -12.18 -18.15 -18.68
CA ALA A 199 -12.73 -19.32 -19.34
C ALA A 199 -11.67 -20.41 -19.59
N ASP A 200 -10.39 -20.05 -19.58
CA ASP A 200 -9.27 -20.96 -19.77
C ASP A 200 -8.15 -20.69 -18.76
N PRO A 201 -8.25 -21.20 -17.53
CA PRO A 201 -7.23 -21.03 -16.50
C PRO A 201 -5.83 -21.55 -16.89
N SER A 202 -5.72 -22.42 -17.92
CA SER A 202 -4.44 -22.95 -18.38
C SER A 202 -3.53 -21.87 -18.99
N LYS A 203 -4.09 -20.73 -19.44
CA LYS A 203 -3.35 -19.56 -19.91
C LYS A 203 -2.57 -18.84 -18.80
N GLY A 204 -2.79 -19.23 -17.56
CA GLY A 204 -2.08 -18.73 -16.39
C GLY A 204 -2.55 -17.37 -15.89
N GLN A 205 -1.78 -16.81 -14.97
CA GLN A 205 -2.08 -15.56 -14.28
C GLN A 205 -1.52 -14.34 -15.02
N LYS A 206 -2.20 -13.21 -14.89
CA LYS A 206 -1.68 -11.89 -15.24
C LYS A 206 -0.51 -11.55 -14.34
N LYS A 207 0.48 -10.86 -14.89
CA LYS A 207 1.65 -10.39 -14.15
C LYS A 207 1.59 -8.89 -13.92
N ILE A 208 1.81 -8.47 -12.69
CA ILE A 208 1.90 -7.05 -12.33
C ILE A 208 3.25 -6.74 -11.72
N ILE A 209 3.82 -5.60 -12.11
CA ILE A 209 4.95 -4.99 -11.43
C ILE A 209 4.43 -3.90 -10.50
N VAL A 210 4.87 -3.91 -9.25
CA VAL A 210 4.65 -2.81 -8.30
C VAL A 210 6.02 -2.24 -7.93
N GLU A 211 6.32 -1.04 -8.42
CA GLU A 211 7.52 -0.29 -8.06
C GLU A 211 7.21 0.68 -6.94
N PHE A 212 7.94 0.58 -5.84
CA PHE A 212 7.70 1.40 -4.67
C PHE A 212 8.92 1.53 -3.77
N SER A 213 8.85 2.46 -2.81
CA SER A 213 9.92 2.81 -1.86
C SER A 213 11.04 3.62 -2.49
N SER A 214 11.86 3.04 -3.34
CA SER A 214 12.86 3.69 -4.21
C SER A 214 13.80 4.67 -3.50
N PRO A 215 14.49 4.28 -2.40
CA PRO A 215 15.43 5.15 -1.71
C PRO A 215 16.73 5.32 -2.50
N ASN A 216 17.44 6.43 -2.22
CA ASN A 216 18.83 6.57 -2.65
C ASN A 216 19.72 5.73 -1.73
N ILE A 217 20.65 4.96 -2.29
CA ILE A 217 21.66 4.25 -1.49
C ILE A 217 22.50 5.26 -0.66
N ALA A 218 23.05 4.79 0.44
CA ALA A 218 23.85 5.60 1.36
C ALA A 218 23.10 6.81 1.97
N LYS A 219 21.76 6.81 1.90
CA LYS A 219 20.92 7.79 2.59
C LYS A 219 19.90 7.11 3.47
N PRO A 220 19.64 7.64 4.66
CA PRO A 220 18.63 7.10 5.54
C PRO A 220 17.23 7.25 4.95
N PHE A 221 16.40 6.32 5.33
CA PHE A 221 15.00 6.24 4.96
C PHE A 221 14.19 7.34 5.66
N HIS A 222 13.43 8.13 4.93
CA HIS A 222 12.61 9.22 5.49
C HIS A 222 11.10 8.96 5.30
N ALA A 223 10.26 9.78 5.94
CA ALA A 223 8.80 9.63 5.94
C ALA A 223 8.15 9.53 4.54
N GLY A 224 8.70 10.19 3.52
CA GLY A 224 8.21 10.07 2.14
C GLY A 224 8.42 8.68 1.55
N HIS A 225 9.56 8.04 1.83
CA HIS A 225 9.80 6.65 1.45
C HIS A 225 8.88 5.70 2.22
N LEU A 226 8.64 5.97 3.53
CA LEU A 226 7.74 5.16 4.34
C LEU A 226 6.34 5.08 3.71
N ARG A 227 5.79 6.21 3.29
CA ARG A 227 4.45 6.27 2.69
C ARG A 227 4.36 5.47 1.39
N SER A 228 5.35 5.65 0.49
CA SER A 228 5.47 4.82 -0.72
C SER A 228 5.56 3.34 -0.37
N THR A 229 6.32 2.98 0.66
CA THR A 229 6.55 1.62 1.11
C THR A 229 5.26 0.97 1.65
N ILE A 230 4.49 1.67 2.47
CA ILE A 230 3.22 1.19 3.02
C ILE A 230 2.20 0.98 1.90
N ILE A 231 2.02 1.97 1.03
CA ILE A 231 1.04 1.89 -0.07
C ILE A 231 1.44 0.80 -1.07
N GLY A 232 2.72 0.72 -1.45
CA GLY A 232 3.21 -0.30 -2.38
C GLY A 232 3.11 -1.72 -1.84
N GLY A 233 3.42 -1.91 -0.55
CA GLY A 233 3.23 -3.19 0.14
C GLY A 233 1.76 -3.61 0.17
N PHE A 234 0.87 -2.69 0.53
CA PHE A 234 -0.58 -2.92 0.48
C PHE A 234 -1.06 -3.31 -0.92
N LEU A 235 -0.68 -2.56 -1.97
CA LEU A 235 -1.08 -2.87 -3.35
C LEU A 235 -0.57 -4.23 -3.79
N SER A 236 0.65 -4.58 -3.42
CA SER A 236 1.22 -5.89 -3.71
C SER A 236 0.40 -7.02 -3.08
N ASN A 237 0.03 -6.89 -1.80
CA ASN A 237 -0.83 -7.86 -1.11
C ASN A 237 -2.23 -7.93 -1.73
N LEU A 238 -2.78 -6.80 -2.13
CA LEU A 238 -4.10 -6.71 -2.76
C LEU A 238 -4.14 -7.46 -4.11
N TYR A 239 -3.15 -7.25 -4.97
CA TYR A 239 -3.06 -7.95 -6.25
C TYR A 239 -2.75 -9.44 -6.08
N GLU A 240 -1.93 -9.83 -5.08
CA GLU A 240 -1.74 -11.25 -4.74
C GLU A 240 -3.05 -11.91 -4.29
N SER A 241 -3.84 -11.22 -3.45
CA SER A 241 -5.15 -11.73 -3.01
C SER A 241 -6.15 -11.89 -4.16
N ALA A 242 -5.95 -11.14 -5.24
CA ALA A 242 -6.70 -11.24 -6.50
C ALA A 242 -6.09 -12.24 -7.50
N GLY A 243 -5.05 -12.98 -7.11
CA GLY A 243 -4.45 -14.05 -7.92
C GLY A 243 -3.47 -13.59 -9.01
N TRP A 244 -2.99 -12.36 -8.96
CA TRP A 244 -1.97 -11.89 -9.89
C TRP A 244 -0.57 -12.44 -9.52
N ASP A 245 0.28 -12.64 -10.53
CA ASP A 245 1.72 -12.85 -10.35
C ASP A 245 2.40 -11.50 -10.10
N VAL A 246 2.67 -11.18 -8.83
CA VAL A 246 3.18 -9.87 -8.41
C VAL A 246 4.71 -9.89 -8.38
N VAL A 247 5.33 -8.89 -9.01
CA VAL A 247 6.76 -8.60 -8.94
C VAL A 247 6.96 -7.26 -8.24
N ARG A 248 7.56 -7.29 -7.05
CA ARG A 248 7.88 -6.10 -6.25
C ARG A 248 9.26 -5.58 -6.62
N ILE A 249 9.34 -4.37 -7.13
CA ILE A 249 10.60 -3.74 -7.52
C ILE A 249 10.92 -2.57 -6.60
N ASN A 250 12.15 -2.56 -6.09
CA ASN A 250 12.76 -1.41 -5.44
C ASN A 250 13.76 -0.77 -6.40
N TYR A 251 13.38 0.36 -7.00
CA TYR A 251 14.23 1.08 -7.95
C TYR A 251 15.10 2.08 -7.20
N LEU A 252 16.36 1.75 -7.01
CA LEU A 252 17.28 2.51 -6.20
C LEU A 252 17.85 3.72 -6.96
N GLY A 253 17.94 4.87 -6.30
CA GLY A 253 18.78 5.96 -6.73
C GLY A 253 20.23 5.62 -6.40
N ASP A 254 20.91 4.86 -7.25
CA ASP A 254 22.21 4.29 -6.99
C ASP A 254 23.29 4.74 -7.98
N TRP A 255 23.00 5.74 -8.84
CA TRP A 255 23.90 6.21 -9.88
C TRP A 255 23.98 7.73 -9.92
N GLY A 256 25.17 8.28 -10.20
CA GLY A 256 25.37 9.71 -10.36
C GLY A 256 26.58 10.27 -9.61
N LYS A 257 26.94 11.52 -9.89
CA LYS A 257 28.08 12.25 -9.30
C LYS A 257 28.09 12.23 -7.75
N GLN A 258 26.93 12.10 -7.13
CA GLN A 258 26.80 12.01 -5.68
C GLN A 258 27.56 10.82 -5.08
N TYR A 259 27.75 9.75 -5.84
CA TYR A 259 28.51 8.58 -5.40
C TYR A 259 30.03 8.77 -5.56
N GLY A 260 30.47 9.55 -6.56
CA GLY A 260 31.84 10.03 -6.60
C GLY A 260 32.17 10.91 -5.40
N LEU A 261 31.26 11.80 -5.03
CA LEU A 261 31.41 12.62 -3.81
C LEU A 261 31.45 11.77 -2.52
N LEU A 262 30.59 10.75 -2.43
CA LEU A 262 30.60 9.82 -1.30
C LEU A 262 31.90 9.03 -1.20
N ALA A 263 32.44 8.59 -2.34
CA ALA A 263 33.71 7.86 -2.38
C ALA A 263 34.88 8.70 -1.86
N LEU A 264 34.99 9.95 -2.34
CA LEU A 264 35.97 10.92 -1.80
C LEU A 264 35.80 11.18 -0.31
N GLY A 265 34.54 11.30 0.12
CA GLY A 265 34.20 11.45 1.54
C GLY A 265 34.64 10.25 2.36
N PHE A 266 34.47 9.03 1.84
CA PHE A 266 34.89 7.82 2.52
C PHE A 266 36.41 7.69 2.59
N GLU A 267 37.14 8.08 1.57
CA GLU A 267 38.63 8.17 1.63
C GLU A 267 39.12 9.10 2.71
N LYS A 268 38.41 10.21 2.97
CA LYS A 268 38.79 11.26 3.95
C LYS A 268 38.30 10.99 5.38
N TYR A 269 37.08 10.44 5.52
CA TYR A 269 36.35 10.34 6.79
C TYR A 269 35.86 8.93 7.12
N GLY A 270 36.12 7.96 6.25
CA GLY A 270 35.64 6.59 6.39
C GLY A 270 36.26 5.87 7.58
N ASN A 271 35.44 4.99 8.19
CA ASN A 271 35.85 4.06 9.22
C ASN A 271 35.20 2.70 8.96
N GLU A 272 36.01 1.65 8.83
CA GLU A 272 35.53 0.32 8.46
C GLU A 272 34.69 -0.35 9.55
N GLU A 273 35.02 -0.12 10.82
CA GLU A 273 34.25 -0.67 11.95
C GLU A 273 32.86 -0.02 12.02
N ALA A 274 32.80 1.31 11.86
CA ALA A 274 31.53 2.04 11.82
C ALA A 274 30.70 1.66 10.60
N LEU A 275 31.32 1.49 9.42
CA LEU A 275 30.63 1.02 8.21
C LEU A 275 30.03 -0.37 8.39
N SER A 276 30.74 -1.27 9.08
CA SER A 276 30.25 -2.63 9.35
C SER A 276 29.14 -2.66 10.38
N ALA A 277 29.16 -1.76 11.37
CA ALA A 277 28.17 -1.68 12.43
C ALA A 277 26.85 -1.03 11.97
N ASP A 278 26.93 0.10 11.26
CA ASP A 278 25.75 0.81 10.73
C ASP A 278 26.10 1.50 9.40
N PRO A 279 26.04 0.76 8.29
CA PRO A 279 26.50 1.26 7.00
C PRO A 279 25.76 2.52 6.53
N ILE A 280 24.45 2.57 6.69
CA ILE A 280 23.65 3.69 6.15
C ILE A 280 23.92 4.99 6.91
N ASN A 281 23.90 4.95 8.23
CA ASN A 281 24.16 6.15 9.04
C ASN A 281 25.60 6.61 8.86
N HIS A 282 26.58 5.70 8.83
CA HIS A 282 27.98 6.08 8.62
C HIS A 282 28.21 6.71 7.25
N LEU A 283 27.70 6.12 6.17
CA LEU A 283 27.79 6.69 4.82
C LEU A 283 27.07 8.04 4.72
N TYR A 284 25.93 8.19 5.40
CA TYR A 284 25.21 9.46 5.44
C TYR A 284 26.01 10.56 6.18
N GLU A 285 26.60 10.25 7.34
CA GLU A 285 27.48 11.19 8.05
C GLU A 285 28.65 11.64 7.19
N ILE A 286 29.29 10.70 6.48
CA ILE A 286 30.36 11.00 5.53
C ILE A 286 29.85 11.90 4.42
N TYR A 287 28.69 11.60 3.85
CA TYR A 287 28.08 12.41 2.81
C TYR A 287 27.79 13.84 3.28
N VAL A 288 27.31 14.02 4.51
CA VAL A 288 27.11 15.35 5.12
C VAL A 288 28.42 16.10 5.30
N LYS A 289 29.49 15.44 5.82
CA LYS A 289 30.81 16.05 6.03
C LYS A 289 31.44 16.51 4.71
N ILE A 290 31.47 15.67 3.70
CA ILE A 290 32.08 16.01 2.40
C ILE A 290 31.28 17.09 1.65
N ASN A 291 29.94 17.11 1.79
CA ASN A 291 29.13 18.22 1.25
C ASN A 291 29.42 19.55 1.95
N ALA A 292 29.69 19.54 3.26
CA ALA A 292 30.08 20.74 3.99
C ALA A 292 31.44 21.27 3.49
N ASP A 293 32.39 20.38 3.22
CA ASP A 293 33.68 20.77 2.65
C ASP A 293 33.51 21.33 1.22
N MET A 294 32.74 20.68 0.37
CA MET A 294 32.41 21.16 -0.98
C MET A 294 31.70 22.54 -0.93
N THR A 295 30.86 22.79 0.07
CA THR A 295 30.19 24.08 0.23
C THR A 295 31.18 25.17 0.60
N LYS A 296 32.13 24.88 1.49
CA LYS A 296 33.23 25.84 1.83
C LYS A 296 34.08 26.20 0.61
N GLU A 297 34.46 25.20 -0.22
CA GLU A 297 35.15 25.47 -1.47
C GLU A 297 34.34 26.36 -2.42
N LYS A 298 33.03 26.13 -2.54
CA LYS A 298 32.14 26.97 -3.37
C LYS A 298 32.06 28.42 -2.86
N ASP A 299 32.01 28.60 -1.55
CA ASP A 299 32.00 29.93 -0.92
C ASP A 299 33.35 30.64 -1.15
N GLU A 300 34.45 29.91 -1.08
CA GLU A 300 35.81 30.44 -1.38
C GLU A 300 35.92 30.82 -2.87
N ILE A 301 35.48 29.98 -3.79
CA ILE A 301 35.41 30.28 -5.23
C ILE A 301 34.65 31.58 -5.47
N LYS A 302 33.48 31.70 -4.86
CA LYS A 302 32.63 32.88 -5.01
C LYS A 302 33.32 34.17 -4.48
N ALA A 303 33.95 34.07 -3.31
CA ALA A 303 34.69 35.18 -2.73
C ALA A 303 35.90 35.62 -3.59
N LEU A 304 36.63 34.67 -4.20
CA LEU A 304 37.73 34.96 -5.13
C LEU A 304 37.21 35.60 -6.43
N GLU A 305 36.08 35.13 -6.98
CA GLU A 305 35.47 35.74 -8.17
C GLU A 305 35.02 37.18 -7.91
N GLU A 306 34.34 37.44 -6.78
CA GLU A 306 33.90 38.75 -6.34
C GLU A 306 35.10 39.68 -6.08
N GLY A 307 36.24 39.11 -5.59
CA GLY A 307 37.49 39.83 -5.37
C GLY A 307 38.37 40.01 -6.63
N GLY A 308 37.86 39.61 -7.83
CA GLY A 308 38.56 39.75 -9.11
C GLY A 308 39.68 38.72 -9.37
N LYS A 309 39.91 37.75 -8.46
CA LYS A 309 40.93 36.71 -8.53
C LYS A 309 40.47 35.48 -9.34
N LYS A 310 40.12 35.69 -10.59
CA LYS A 310 39.51 34.66 -11.45
C LYS A 310 40.38 33.44 -11.71
N GLU A 311 41.74 33.63 -11.78
CA GLU A 311 42.67 32.53 -12.00
C GLU A 311 42.75 31.60 -10.77
N GLU A 312 42.78 32.16 -9.57
CA GLU A 312 42.78 31.40 -8.33
C GLU A 312 41.46 30.64 -8.17
N ALA A 313 40.31 31.28 -8.46
CA ALA A 313 39.01 30.67 -8.46
C ALA A 313 38.92 29.48 -9.47
N GLN A 314 39.46 29.68 -10.67
CA GLN A 314 39.47 28.64 -11.70
C GLN A 314 40.33 27.44 -11.29
N LYS A 315 41.47 27.67 -10.66
CA LYS A 315 42.32 26.58 -10.16
C LYS A 315 41.57 25.69 -9.15
N ILE A 316 40.81 26.29 -8.22
CA ILE A 316 39.98 25.53 -7.26
C ILE A 316 38.88 24.77 -8.02
N LYS A 317 38.24 25.38 -9.00
CA LYS A 317 37.22 24.69 -9.81
C LYS A 317 37.79 23.47 -10.52
N ASP A 318 39.00 23.53 -11.04
CA ASP A 318 39.62 22.46 -11.83
C ASP A 318 40.17 21.31 -10.96
N THR A 319 40.43 21.55 -9.68
CA THR A 319 41.06 20.59 -8.76
C THR A 319 40.23 20.28 -7.50
N GLY A 320 39.17 21.03 -7.26
CA GLY A 320 38.36 20.95 -6.04
C GLY A 320 37.47 19.71 -5.98
N ILE A 321 36.76 19.56 -4.87
CA ILE A 321 35.96 18.40 -4.52
C ILE A 321 34.88 18.11 -5.60
N ASP A 322 34.26 19.16 -6.16
CA ASP A 322 33.22 19.01 -7.18
C ASP A 322 33.75 18.35 -8.46
N GLU A 323 34.94 18.78 -8.90
CA GLU A 323 35.60 18.21 -10.10
C GLU A 323 36.16 16.81 -9.84
N GLN A 324 36.73 16.59 -8.65
CA GLN A 324 37.19 15.25 -8.27
C GLN A 324 36.02 14.26 -8.21
N ALA A 325 34.86 14.66 -7.65
CA ALA A 325 33.65 13.83 -7.64
C ALA A 325 33.12 13.54 -9.06
N ARG A 326 33.25 14.51 -9.99
CA ARG A 326 32.90 14.33 -11.41
C ARG A 326 33.83 13.35 -12.09
N LYS A 327 35.15 13.47 -11.87
CA LYS A 327 36.16 12.53 -12.39
C LYS A 327 35.96 11.13 -11.85
N TYR A 328 35.66 10.99 -10.55
CA TYR A 328 35.36 9.68 -9.96
C TYR A 328 34.10 9.05 -10.57
N PHE A 329 33.04 9.83 -10.74
CA PHE A 329 31.83 9.35 -11.40
C PHE A 329 32.09 8.97 -12.86
N LYS A 330 32.95 9.72 -13.56
CA LYS A 330 33.37 9.32 -14.92
C LYS A 330 34.12 7.99 -14.89
N ALA A 331 35.03 7.77 -13.96
CA ALA A 331 35.72 6.48 -13.81
C ALA A 331 34.71 5.34 -13.55
N MET A 332 33.64 5.57 -12.75
CA MET A 332 32.55 4.58 -12.60
C MET A 332 31.85 4.29 -13.94
N THR A 333 31.57 5.31 -14.77
CA THR A 333 30.92 5.10 -16.08
C THR A 333 31.87 4.42 -17.08
N ASP A 334 33.18 4.68 -16.98
CA ASP A 334 34.22 4.02 -17.80
C ASP A 334 34.58 2.60 -17.29
N ASN A 335 33.85 2.09 -16.27
CA ASN A 335 34.05 0.78 -15.65
C ASN A 335 35.44 0.58 -15.00
N ASP A 336 36.00 1.63 -14.40
CA ASP A 336 37.20 1.50 -13.55
C ASP A 336 36.93 0.53 -12.38
N GLU A 337 37.76 -0.50 -12.26
CA GLU A 337 37.58 -1.62 -11.35
C GLU A 337 37.50 -1.14 -9.87
N LYS A 338 38.38 -0.20 -9.48
CA LYS A 338 38.39 0.33 -8.10
C LYS A 338 37.13 1.14 -7.79
N ALA A 339 36.74 2.01 -8.73
CA ALA A 339 35.56 2.89 -8.55
C ALA A 339 34.27 2.08 -8.50
N ILE A 340 34.11 1.10 -9.40
CA ILE A 340 32.94 0.21 -9.44
C ILE A 340 32.89 -0.71 -8.22
N SER A 341 34.01 -1.27 -7.79
CA SER A 341 34.07 -2.16 -6.62
C SER A 341 33.65 -1.42 -5.35
N GLN A 342 34.13 -0.20 -5.14
CA GLN A 342 33.74 0.60 -3.96
C GLN A 342 32.27 0.99 -4.00
N TRP A 343 31.75 1.44 -5.13
CA TRP A 343 30.34 1.74 -5.32
C TRP A 343 29.45 0.50 -5.08
N ALA A 344 29.80 -0.65 -5.67
CA ALA A 344 29.07 -1.91 -5.53
C ALA A 344 29.00 -2.34 -4.06
N ARG A 345 30.11 -2.17 -3.31
CA ARG A 345 30.15 -2.42 -1.86
C ARG A 345 29.15 -1.55 -1.10
N PHE A 346 29.10 -0.25 -1.36
CA PHE A 346 28.15 0.66 -0.70
C PHE A 346 26.70 0.30 -1.04
N ARG A 347 26.45 -0.06 -2.30
CA ARG A 347 25.13 -0.52 -2.76
C ARG A 347 24.69 -1.78 -2.03
N GLU A 348 25.56 -2.78 -1.95
CA GLU A 348 25.25 -4.06 -1.30
C GLU A 348 24.99 -3.91 0.19
N LEU A 349 25.81 -3.15 0.91
CA LEU A 349 25.62 -2.85 2.33
C LEU A 349 24.30 -2.09 2.56
N SER A 350 23.97 -1.14 1.70
CA SER A 350 22.70 -0.41 1.77
C SER A 350 21.50 -1.34 1.56
N ILE A 351 21.53 -2.21 0.55
CA ILE A 351 20.46 -3.18 0.28
C ILE A 351 20.28 -4.14 1.46
N LYS A 352 21.37 -4.64 2.04
CA LYS A 352 21.31 -5.52 3.21
C LYS A 352 20.57 -4.83 4.37
N ARG A 353 20.92 -3.59 4.67
CA ARG A 353 20.27 -2.83 5.75
C ARG A 353 18.81 -2.50 5.43
N TYR A 354 18.50 -2.15 4.19
CA TYR A 354 17.11 -1.94 3.76
C TYR A 354 16.25 -3.19 3.92
N LYS A 355 16.77 -4.37 3.59
CA LYS A 355 16.06 -5.64 3.79
C LYS A 355 15.66 -5.86 5.24
N GLU A 356 16.51 -5.49 6.20
CA GLU A 356 16.21 -5.58 7.63
C GLU A 356 15.08 -4.63 8.03
N THR A 357 15.11 -3.38 7.56
CA THR A 357 14.06 -2.39 7.84
C THR A 357 12.72 -2.79 7.19
N TYR A 358 12.74 -3.25 5.94
CA TYR A 358 11.52 -3.72 5.25
C TYR A 358 10.92 -4.96 5.92
N ALA A 359 11.73 -5.89 6.39
CA ALA A 359 11.25 -7.07 7.10
C ALA A 359 10.43 -6.71 8.35
N ARG A 360 10.79 -5.65 9.08
CA ARG A 360 10.00 -5.13 10.21
C ARG A 360 8.60 -4.66 9.78
N LEU A 361 8.47 -4.15 8.56
CA LEU A 361 7.21 -3.69 7.98
C LEU A 361 6.44 -4.80 7.22
N ASN A 362 6.86 -6.06 7.32
CA ASN A 362 6.35 -7.18 6.52
C ASN A 362 6.47 -6.96 4.99
N ILE A 363 7.49 -6.27 4.56
CA ILE A 363 7.73 -5.97 3.15
C ILE A 363 8.98 -6.68 2.66
N HIS A 364 8.91 -7.17 1.45
CA HIS A 364 10.05 -7.73 0.71
C HIS A 364 9.99 -7.27 -0.74
N PHE A 365 11.11 -7.35 -1.42
CA PHE A 365 11.22 -7.05 -2.85
C PHE A 365 11.78 -8.28 -3.57
N ASP A 366 11.23 -8.52 -4.75
CA ASP A 366 11.70 -9.59 -5.65
C ASP A 366 12.93 -9.12 -6.44
N ASP A 367 13.02 -7.80 -6.71
CA ASP A 367 14.13 -7.18 -7.41
C ASP A 367 14.56 -5.85 -6.79
N TYR A 368 15.86 -5.68 -6.62
CA TYR A 368 16.51 -4.42 -6.27
C TYR A 368 17.21 -3.88 -7.51
N SER A 369 16.44 -3.27 -8.41
CA SER A 369 16.99 -2.59 -9.57
C SER A 369 17.47 -1.17 -9.22
N GLY A 370 17.93 -0.39 -10.20
CA GLY A 370 18.37 0.96 -9.95
C GLY A 370 18.81 1.69 -11.21
N GLU A 371 19.06 2.97 -11.05
CA GLU A 371 19.54 3.85 -12.13
C GLU A 371 20.81 3.31 -12.80
N SER A 372 21.67 2.61 -12.04
CA SER A 372 22.92 1.98 -12.52
C SER A 372 22.70 0.85 -13.52
N GLN A 373 21.51 0.26 -13.55
CA GLN A 373 21.21 -0.90 -14.41
C GLN A 373 20.60 -0.50 -15.76
N VAL A 374 20.33 0.78 -15.97
CA VAL A 374 19.83 1.26 -17.26
C VAL A 374 20.99 1.45 -18.22
N LYS A 375 21.01 0.67 -19.29
CA LYS A 375 22.11 0.63 -20.25
C LYS A 375 22.22 1.93 -21.04
N GLU A 376 23.40 2.53 -21.07
CA GLU A 376 23.67 3.77 -21.82
C GLU A 376 23.34 3.64 -23.32
N GLU A 377 23.68 2.50 -23.93
CA GLU A 377 23.35 2.22 -25.32
C GLU A 377 21.85 2.30 -25.59
N ARG A 378 21.04 1.78 -24.66
CA ARG A 378 19.57 1.86 -24.79
C ARG A 378 19.06 3.28 -24.62
N MET A 379 19.63 4.06 -23.71
CA MET A 379 19.30 5.48 -23.57
C MET A 379 19.63 6.26 -24.85
N ALA A 380 20.80 5.99 -25.45
CA ALA A 380 21.20 6.61 -26.71
C ALA A 380 20.26 6.22 -27.88
N GLN A 381 19.90 4.93 -27.98
CA GLN A 381 18.94 4.43 -28.98
C GLN A 381 17.54 5.06 -28.76
N THR A 382 17.09 5.19 -27.52
CA THR A 382 15.80 5.81 -27.18
C THR A 382 15.79 7.28 -27.60
N GLY A 383 16.84 8.04 -27.28
CA GLY A 383 16.97 9.44 -27.68
C GLY A 383 16.94 9.61 -29.20
N LYS A 384 17.78 8.82 -29.91
CA LYS A 384 17.84 8.82 -31.37
C LYS A 384 16.49 8.49 -32.01
N LYS A 385 15.78 7.48 -31.51
CA LYS A 385 14.46 7.11 -31.98
C LYS A 385 13.43 8.24 -31.81
N MET A 386 13.47 8.96 -30.69
CA MET A 386 12.58 10.12 -30.47
C MET A 386 12.88 11.25 -31.47
N GLU A 387 14.15 11.49 -31.79
CA GLU A 387 14.56 12.48 -32.79
C GLU A 387 14.12 12.04 -34.22
N GLU A 388 14.38 10.81 -34.62
CA GLU A 388 13.98 10.22 -35.92
C GLU A 388 12.46 10.24 -36.14
N MET A 389 11.67 10.08 -35.06
CA MET A 389 10.21 10.16 -35.12
C MET A 389 9.68 11.60 -35.04
N GLY A 390 10.54 12.60 -34.90
CA GLY A 390 10.15 14.00 -34.74
C GLY A 390 9.43 14.29 -33.42
N ILE A 391 9.54 13.43 -32.41
CA ILE A 391 8.99 13.65 -31.07
C ILE A 391 9.87 14.61 -30.28
N ALA A 392 11.19 14.47 -30.43
CA ALA A 392 12.20 15.31 -29.83
C ALA A 392 12.83 16.24 -30.89
N GLU A 393 13.17 17.44 -30.47
CA GLU A 393 13.78 18.46 -31.33
C GLU A 393 14.89 19.22 -30.59
N GLU A 394 15.86 19.74 -31.36
CA GLU A 394 16.88 20.62 -30.80
C GLU A 394 16.30 22.01 -30.52
N SER A 395 16.59 22.51 -29.32
CA SER A 395 16.21 23.86 -28.87
C SER A 395 17.34 24.45 -28.05
N GLU A 396 17.93 25.55 -28.50
CA GLU A 396 19.01 26.27 -27.81
C GLU A 396 20.24 25.39 -27.43
N GLY A 397 20.51 24.36 -28.25
CA GLY A 397 21.60 23.39 -28.03
C GLY A 397 21.27 22.27 -27.04
N ALA A 398 20.05 22.17 -26.55
CA ALA A 398 19.52 21.02 -25.82
C ALA A 398 18.46 20.30 -26.66
N VAL A 399 18.17 19.04 -26.34
CA VAL A 399 17.07 18.30 -26.98
C VAL A 399 15.88 18.26 -26.05
N ILE A 400 14.72 18.69 -26.56
CA ILE A 400 13.47 18.81 -25.81
C ILE A 400 12.33 18.02 -26.47
N VAL A 401 11.27 17.76 -25.74
CA VAL A 401 9.97 17.32 -26.27
C VAL A 401 8.97 18.45 -26.09
N ASP A 402 8.48 19.07 -27.18
CA ASP A 402 7.42 20.08 -27.12
C ASP A 402 6.06 19.40 -27.28
N PHE A 403 5.40 19.09 -26.15
CA PHE A 403 4.10 18.42 -26.18
C PHE A 403 2.99 19.24 -26.87
N SER A 404 3.12 20.54 -26.99
CA SER A 404 2.11 21.36 -27.67
C SER A 404 2.02 21.05 -29.18
N LYS A 405 3.07 20.47 -29.76
CA LYS A 405 3.12 20.03 -31.15
C LYS A 405 2.48 18.65 -31.39
N HIS A 406 2.43 17.83 -30.35
CA HIS A 406 2.00 16.42 -30.42
C HIS A 406 0.63 16.16 -29.81
N VAL A 407 0.20 17.00 -28.86
CA VAL A 407 -1.06 16.85 -28.13
C VAL A 407 -1.88 18.12 -28.27
N PRO A 408 -3.08 18.07 -28.90
CA PRO A 408 -3.90 19.26 -29.15
C PRO A 408 -4.37 19.96 -27.88
N GLY A 409 -4.43 21.29 -27.93
CA GLY A 409 -5.13 22.12 -26.96
C GLY A 409 -4.44 22.25 -25.60
N LYS A 410 -5.26 22.39 -24.55
CA LYS A 410 -4.78 22.61 -23.16
C LYS A 410 -3.97 21.43 -22.61
N ALA A 411 -4.27 20.23 -23.05
CA ALA A 411 -3.59 19.01 -22.58
C ALA A 411 -2.10 19.01 -22.93
N GLY A 412 -1.73 19.37 -24.16
CA GLY A 412 -0.33 19.46 -24.58
C GLY A 412 0.44 20.55 -23.83
N LYS A 413 -0.20 21.73 -23.63
CA LYS A 413 0.40 22.82 -22.85
C LYS A 413 0.67 22.44 -21.40
N ALA A 414 -0.21 21.64 -20.79
CA ALA A 414 -0.08 21.19 -19.41
C ALA A 414 1.06 20.19 -19.20
N LEU A 415 1.56 19.55 -20.27
CA LEU A 415 2.71 18.66 -20.24
C LEU A 415 4.05 19.38 -20.40
N GLU A 416 4.04 20.70 -20.66
CA GLU A 416 5.24 21.54 -20.77
C GLU A 416 6.24 21.11 -21.85
N ARG A 417 7.53 21.46 -21.67
CA ARG A 417 8.62 21.17 -22.61
C ARG A 417 9.81 20.54 -21.87
N PRO A 418 9.75 19.26 -21.47
CA PRO A 418 10.87 18.64 -20.79
C PRO A 418 12.11 18.55 -21.67
N VAL A 419 13.26 18.79 -21.04
CA VAL A 419 14.57 18.53 -21.64
C VAL A 419 14.88 17.05 -21.48
N ILE A 420 15.28 16.37 -22.56
CA ILE A 420 15.67 14.95 -22.56
C ILE A 420 17.18 14.77 -22.66
N LYS A 421 17.90 15.76 -23.23
CA LYS A 421 19.35 15.77 -23.36
C LYS A 421 19.89 17.18 -23.21
N LYS A 422 20.89 17.38 -22.38
CA LYS A 422 21.53 18.67 -22.14
C LYS A 422 22.46 19.05 -23.28
N LYS A 423 22.90 20.33 -23.30
CA LYS A 423 23.90 20.88 -24.25
C LYS A 423 25.22 20.13 -24.26
N ASP A 424 25.65 19.58 -23.11
CA ASP A 424 26.85 18.77 -22.97
C ASP A 424 26.69 17.32 -23.43
N GLY A 425 25.54 16.97 -23.99
CA GLY A 425 25.23 15.61 -24.49
C GLY A 425 24.71 14.65 -23.41
N THR A 426 24.63 15.07 -22.13
CA THR A 426 24.15 14.22 -21.04
C THR A 426 22.65 13.95 -21.16
N ALA A 427 22.25 12.68 -21.24
CA ALA A 427 20.84 12.27 -21.15
C ALA A 427 20.28 12.56 -19.77
N LEU A 428 19.01 13.01 -19.70
CA LEU A 428 18.33 13.32 -18.46
C LEU A 428 17.43 12.15 -18.00
N TYR A 429 16.85 12.31 -16.80
CA TYR A 429 16.03 11.29 -16.13
C TYR A 429 14.94 10.70 -17.02
N LEU A 430 14.27 11.53 -17.84
CA LEU A 430 13.15 11.09 -18.67
C LEU A 430 13.57 10.05 -19.72
N THR A 431 14.74 10.24 -20.37
CA THR A 431 15.29 9.26 -21.34
C THR A 431 15.64 7.95 -20.63
N ARG A 432 16.16 8.02 -19.41
CA ARG A 432 16.47 6.85 -18.58
C ARG A 432 15.20 6.07 -18.26
N ASP A 433 14.15 6.76 -17.80
CA ASP A 433 12.90 6.12 -17.37
C ASP A 433 12.17 5.48 -18.56
N ILE A 434 12.20 6.09 -19.75
CA ILE A 434 11.67 5.46 -20.98
C ILE A 434 12.43 4.17 -21.32
N SER A 435 13.75 4.22 -21.20
CA SER A 435 14.61 3.04 -21.46
C SER A 435 14.36 1.94 -20.43
N GLU A 436 14.13 2.33 -19.16
CA GLU A 436 13.83 1.40 -18.08
C GLU A 436 12.50 0.67 -18.28
N ILE A 437 11.43 1.38 -18.68
CA ILE A 437 10.15 0.72 -19.01
C ILE A 437 10.34 -0.35 -20.06
N GLN A 438 11.11 -0.07 -21.10
CA GLN A 438 11.40 -1.03 -22.18
C GLN A 438 12.20 -2.24 -21.67
N GLN A 439 13.21 -2.02 -20.81
CA GLN A 439 13.95 -3.11 -20.17
C GLN A 439 13.06 -4.01 -19.31
N ARG A 440 12.08 -3.41 -18.62
CA ARG A 440 11.11 -4.15 -17.80
C ARG A 440 10.14 -4.98 -18.63
N VAL A 441 9.72 -4.49 -19.81
CA VAL A 441 8.95 -5.30 -20.76
C VAL A 441 9.76 -6.53 -21.18
N ASP A 442 11.01 -6.35 -21.58
CA ASP A 442 11.87 -7.45 -22.01
C ASP A 442 12.11 -8.47 -20.88
N LYS A 443 12.32 -8.00 -19.65
CA LYS A 443 12.65 -8.84 -18.49
C LYS A 443 11.44 -9.58 -17.92
N TYR A 444 10.29 -8.92 -17.81
CA TYR A 444 9.16 -9.44 -17.03
C TYR A 444 7.95 -9.80 -17.88
N ASN A 445 7.79 -9.24 -19.08
CA ASN A 445 6.61 -9.41 -19.95
C ASN A 445 5.29 -9.24 -19.14
N PHE A 446 5.14 -8.07 -18.51
CA PHE A 446 4.04 -7.78 -17.59
C PHE A 446 2.74 -7.40 -18.31
N ASP A 447 1.62 -7.64 -17.64
CA ASP A 447 0.28 -7.22 -18.08
C ASP A 447 -0.11 -5.86 -17.51
N HIS A 448 0.44 -5.48 -16.35
CA HIS A 448 0.23 -4.19 -15.71
C HIS A 448 1.47 -3.77 -14.90
N MET A 449 1.67 -2.45 -14.75
CA MET A 449 2.75 -1.92 -13.92
C MET A 449 2.30 -0.67 -13.18
N ILE A 450 2.58 -0.61 -11.89
CA ILE A 450 2.27 0.50 -10.99
C ILE A 450 3.56 1.15 -10.50
N TYR A 451 3.61 2.49 -10.61
CA TYR A 451 4.57 3.35 -9.95
C TYR A 451 3.95 3.98 -8.72
N VAL A 452 4.45 3.68 -7.52
CA VAL A 452 3.97 4.26 -6.26
C VAL A 452 4.89 5.41 -5.87
N VAL A 453 4.60 6.60 -6.37
CA VAL A 453 5.48 7.78 -6.28
C VAL A 453 4.66 8.99 -5.81
N ALA A 454 5.30 9.90 -5.04
CA ALA A 454 4.64 11.08 -4.52
C ALA A 454 4.07 12.00 -5.62
N SER A 455 2.98 12.70 -5.32
CA SER A 455 2.28 13.60 -6.26
C SER A 455 3.16 14.71 -6.85
N ALA A 456 4.29 15.03 -6.21
CA ALA A 456 5.29 15.94 -6.78
C ALA A 456 5.88 15.45 -8.12
N GLN A 457 5.75 14.16 -8.44
CA GLN A 457 6.20 13.55 -9.70
C GLN A 457 5.07 13.36 -10.74
N ASP A 458 3.87 13.86 -10.47
CA ASP A 458 2.71 13.70 -11.37
C ASP A 458 3.01 14.16 -12.82
N LEU A 459 3.64 15.32 -12.96
CA LEU A 459 3.96 15.84 -14.28
C LEU A 459 4.97 14.98 -15.01
N HIS A 460 6.04 14.61 -14.33
CA HIS A 460 7.10 13.75 -14.89
C HIS A 460 6.55 12.41 -15.40
N LEU A 461 5.75 11.72 -14.60
CA LEU A 461 5.19 10.43 -15.02
C LEU A 461 4.14 10.57 -16.14
N LYS A 462 3.35 11.67 -16.16
CA LYS A 462 2.47 11.97 -17.29
C LYS A 462 3.24 12.20 -18.57
N GLN A 463 4.36 12.93 -18.50
CA GLN A 463 5.28 13.13 -19.63
C GLN A 463 5.86 11.80 -20.10
N LEU A 464 6.36 10.99 -19.19
CA LEU A 464 6.91 9.66 -19.46
C LEU A 464 5.92 8.78 -20.23
N PHE A 465 4.72 8.59 -19.69
CA PHE A 465 3.70 7.72 -20.32
C PHE A 465 3.25 8.25 -21.67
N LYS A 466 3.17 9.58 -21.80
CA LYS A 466 2.79 10.21 -23.07
C LYS A 466 3.87 10.06 -24.14
N ILE A 467 5.15 10.14 -23.78
CA ILE A 467 6.25 9.87 -24.75
C ILE A 467 6.23 8.40 -25.18
N VAL A 468 6.02 7.48 -24.26
CA VAL A 468 5.91 6.03 -24.60
C VAL A 468 4.76 5.81 -25.61
N GLU A 469 3.63 6.48 -25.41
CA GLU A 469 2.51 6.46 -26.37
C GLU A 469 2.87 7.05 -27.73
N LEU A 470 3.52 8.25 -27.74
CA LEU A 470 3.97 8.93 -28.98
C LEU A 470 5.00 8.11 -29.75
N MET A 471 5.86 7.35 -29.06
CA MET A 471 6.82 6.41 -29.67
C MET A 471 6.16 5.19 -30.34
N GLY A 472 4.83 5.14 -30.37
CA GLY A 472 4.05 4.05 -30.98
C GLY A 472 3.73 2.89 -30.05
N TYR A 473 4.15 2.93 -28.78
CA TYR A 473 3.91 1.87 -27.79
C TYR A 473 2.59 2.11 -27.01
N LYS A 474 1.47 2.28 -27.72
CA LYS A 474 0.16 2.59 -27.13
C LYS A 474 -0.32 1.54 -26.11
N GLU A 475 -0.16 0.26 -26.45
CA GLU A 475 -0.54 -0.83 -25.55
C GLU A 475 0.30 -0.84 -24.26
N LEU A 476 1.59 -0.54 -24.38
CA LEU A 476 2.48 -0.43 -23.22
C LEU A 476 2.10 0.77 -22.35
N ALA A 477 1.83 1.93 -22.96
CA ALA A 477 1.38 3.12 -22.25
C ALA A 477 0.06 2.89 -21.47
N ALA A 478 -0.82 2.04 -21.99
CA ALA A 478 -2.06 1.65 -21.30
C ALA A 478 -1.84 0.67 -20.12
N LYS A 479 -0.70 -0.03 -20.08
CA LYS A 479 -0.35 -0.96 -19.01
C LYS A 479 0.34 -0.31 -17.83
N VAL A 480 0.78 0.93 -17.91
CA VAL A 480 1.52 1.63 -16.85
C VAL A 480 0.63 2.62 -16.12
N GLN A 481 0.71 2.69 -14.79
CA GLN A 481 -0.13 3.51 -13.95
C GLN A 481 0.67 4.19 -12.83
N HIS A 482 0.40 5.47 -12.61
CA HIS A 482 0.90 6.19 -11.44
C HIS A 482 -0.10 6.14 -10.29
N ILE A 483 0.32 5.61 -9.17
CA ILE A 483 -0.40 5.67 -7.90
C ILE A 483 0.28 6.71 -7.03
N ASN A 484 -0.25 7.92 -7.09
CA ASN A 484 0.27 9.06 -6.36
C ASN A 484 -0.24 9.15 -4.92
N PHE A 485 0.49 9.89 -4.10
CA PHE A 485 0.12 10.12 -2.70
C PHE A 485 0.60 11.49 -2.22
N GLY A 486 -0.10 12.03 -1.21
CA GLY A 486 0.21 13.30 -0.58
C GLY A 486 1.39 13.22 0.42
N LEU A 487 1.74 14.34 1.02
CA LEU A 487 2.89 14.47 1.92
C LEU A 487 2.55 14.10 3.36
N VAL A 488 3.55 13.59 4.08
CA VAL A 488 3.54 13.51 5.54
C VAL A 488 4.03 14.85 6.10
N LEU A 489 3.16 15.56 6.80
CA LEU A 489 3.45 16.86 7.41
C LEU A 489 3.99 16.69 8.84
N GLY A 490 4.67 17.70 9.36
CA GLY A 490 5.26 17.66 10.70
C GLY A 490 6.67 17.06 10.79
N MET A 491 7.17 16.47 9.70
CA MET A 491 8.50 15.89 9.58
C MET A 491 9.35 16.68 8.56
N SER A 492 9.69 17.93 8.85
CA SER A 492 10.37 18.82 7.88
C SER A 492 11.87 18.61 7.82
N THR A 493 12.41 18.38 6.62
CA THR A 493 13.85 18.32 6.32
C THR A 493 14.55 19.69 6.46
N ARG A 494 13.82 20.79 6.28
CA ARG A 494 14.40 22.15 6.25
C ARG A 494 14.79 22.73 7.62
N ARG A 495 14.32 22.11 8.72
CA ARG A 495 14.61 22.56 10.10
C ARG A 495 15.56 21.64 10.87
N GLY A 496 16.24 20.71 10.21
CA GLY A 496 17.15 19.75 10.87
C GLY A 496 16.45 18.71 11.75
N THR A 497 15.13 18.56 11.62
CA THR A 497 14.28 17.64 12.42
C THR A 497 13.81 16.44 11.63
N VAL A 498 14.61 16.00 10.64
CA VAL A 498 14.26 14.76 9.91
C VAL A 498 14.46 13.59 10.84
N LYS A 499 13.37 12.97 11.24
CA LYS A 499 13.43 11.63 11.85
C LYS A 499 13.54 10.60 10.74
N PHE A 500 14.51 9.74 10.83
CA PHE A 500 14.64 8.60 9.94
C PHE A 500 13.67 7.49 10.35
N LEU A 501 13.35 6.60 9.43
CA LEU A 501 12.37 5.56 9.68
C LEU A 501 12.71 4.70 10.90
N ASP A 502 13.97 4.27 11.03
CA ASP A 502 14.41 3.48 12.17
C ASP A 502 14.22 4.21 13.50
N ASP A 503 14.44 5.53 13.52
CA ASP A 503 14.18 6.37 14.70
C ASP A 503 12.67 6.46 15.00
N ILE A 504 11.85 6.65 13.96
CA ILE A 504 10.39 6.69 14.11
C ILE A 504 9.88 5.37 14.70
N LEU A 505 10.28 4.25 14.11
CA LEU A 505 9.85 2.92 14.56
C LEU A 505 10.34 2.61 15.97
N ARG A 506 11.55 3.04 16.34
CA ARG A 506 12.07 2.91 17.70
C ARG A 506 11.26 3.75 18.69
N ASP A 507 11.08 5.05 18.41
CA ASP A 507 10.40 5.98 19.32
C ASP A 507 8.95 5.56 19.56
N VAL A 508 8.25 5.06 18.51
CA VAL A 508 6.87 4.57 18.63
C VAL A 508 6.83 3.22 19.38
N GLY A 509 7.77 2.32 19.13
CA GLY A 509 7.91 1.08 19.87
C GLY A 509 8.17 1.31 21.37
N ASP A 510 9.08 2.23 21.72
CA ASP A 510 9.35 2.62 23.10
C ASP A 510 8.10 3.23 23.77
N LYS A 511 7.37 4.07 23.04
CA LYS A 511 6.10 4.64 23.52
C LYS A 511 5.06 3.58 23.79
N MET A 512 4.90 2.62 22.89
CA MET A 512 3.97 1.49 23.10
C MET A 512 4.38 0.63 24.29
N HIS A 513 5.67 0.42 24.47
CA HIS A 513 6.20 -0.30 25.62
C HIS A 513 5.87 0.41 26.96
N GLU A 514 6.01 1.75 27.01
CA GLU A 514 5.57 2.55 28.17
C GLU A 514 4.05 2.40 28.44
N VAL A 515 3.22 2.43 27.38
CA VAL A 515 1.77 2.29 27.52
C VAL A 515 1.40 0.91 28.02
N MET A 516 2.04 -0.16 27.52
CA MET A 516 1.81 -1.54 27.99
C MET A 516 2.16 -1.72 29.46
N ARG A 517 3.26 -1.11 29.94
CA ARG A 517 3.70 -1.18 31.33
C ARG A 517 2.73 -0.57 32.34
N LYS A 518 1.85 0.32 31.92
CA LYS A 518 0.82 0.91 32.80
C LYS A 518 -0.14 -0.14 33.38
N ASN A 519 -0.25 -1.31 32.75
CA ASN A 519 -1.03 -2.44 33.24
C ASN A 519 -0.09 -3.64 33.51
N GLU A 520 0.56 -3.63 34.68
CA GLU A 520 1.55 -4.64 35.09
C GLU A 520 1.00 -6.07 35.00
N ALA A 521 -0.20 -6.32 35.49
CA ALA A 521 -0.82 -7.63 35.51
C ALA A 521 -1.03 -8.23 34.11
N LYS A 522 -1.29 -7.40 33.11
CA LYS A 522 -1.36 -7.85 31.70
C LYS A 522 0.03 -7.96 31.07
N TYR A 523 0.92 -7.03 31.39
CA TYR A 523 2.27 -7.00 30.86
C TYR A 523 3.05 -8.27 31.18
N GLU A 524 2.94 -8.79 32.41
CA GLU A 524 3.57 -10.06 32.84
C GLU A 524 3.05 -11.31 32.09
N GLN A 525 1.85 -11.25 31.51
CA GLN A 525 1.27 -12.33 30.73
C GLN A 525 1.76 -12.39 29.28
N VAL A 526 2.49 -11.36 28.83
CA VAL A 526 3.04 -11.30 27.47
C VAL A 526 4.42 -11.90 27.43
N ALA A 527 4.59 -12.97 26.67
CA ALA A 527 5.86 -13.73 26.62
C ALA A 527 7.06 -12.91 26.13
N ASN A 528 6.83 -11.93 25.24
CA ASN A 528 7.86 -11.02 24.71
C ASN A 528 7.26 -9.62 24.55
N PRO A 529 7.20 -8.82 25.63
CA PRO A 529 6.58 -7.50 25.60
C PRO A 529 7.25 -6.52 24.64
N GLU A 530 8.58 -6.59 24.47
CA GLU A 530 9.32 -5.72 23.56
C GLU A 530 8.92 -5.99 22.10
N ALA A 531 8.82 -7.25 21.69
CA ALA A 531 8.39 -7.60 20.33
C ALA A 531 6.93 -7.21 20.09
N VAL A 532 6.06 -7.38 21.06
CA VAL A 532 4.66 -6.95 20.95
C VAL A 532 4.57 -5.43 20.86
N ALA A 533 5.33 -4.70 21.66
CA ALA A 533 5.39 -3.23 21.61
C ALA A 533 5.88 -2.73 20.25
N ASP A 534 6.88 -3.37 19.65
CA ASP A 534 7.37 -3.06 18.29
C ASP A 534 6.25 -3.26 17.24
N ILE A 535 5.54 -4.40 17.27
CA ILE A 535 4.41 -4.67 16.37
C ILE A 535 3.28 -3.65 16.54
N LEU A 536 2.96 -3.28 17.78
CA LEU A 536 1.94 -2.25 18.07
C LEU A 536 2.37 -0.88 17.54
N GLY A 537 3.65 -0.52 17.73
CA GLY A 537 4.23 0.71 17.20
C GLY A 537 4.18 0.78 15.68
N ILE A 538 4.59 -0.29 15.00
CA ILE A 538 4.50 -0.41 13.53
C ILE A 538 3.03 -0.30 13.08
N SER A 539 2.11 -1.00 13.76
CA SER A 539 0.68 -0.93 13.43
C SER A 539 0.12 0.49 13.58
N SER A 540 0.57 1.23 14.60
CA SER A 540 0.19 2.63 14.83
C SER A 540 0.59 3.52 13.66
N VAL A 541 1.84 3.39 13.19
CA VAL A 541 2.36 4.17 12.06
C VAL A 541 1.63 3.83 10.76
N MET A 542 1.49 2.54 10.46
CA MET A 542 0.86 2.08 9.22
C MET A 542 -0.62 2.46 9.15
N VAL A 543 -1.36 2.31 10.26
CA VAL A 543 -2.78 2.68 10.32
C VAL A 543 -2.97 4.18 10.20
N GLN A 544 -2.12 5.01 10.82
CA GLN A 544 -2.19 6.46 10.66
C GLN A 544 -1.97 6.87 9.20
N ASP A 545 -1.01 6.27 8.51
CA ASP A 545 -0.76 6.55 7.08
C ASP A 545 -1.95 6.20 6.19
N MET A 546 -2.62 5.07 6.47
CA MET A 546 -3.73 4.53 5.69
C MET A 546 -5.11 5.08 6.10
N SER A 547 -5.22 5.93 7.12
CA SER A 547 -6.50 6.42 7.66
C SER A 547 -7.24 7.36 6.71
N GLY A 548 -6.53 8.06 5.83
CA GLY A 548 -7.10 8.96 4.83
C GLY A 548 -6.92 8.46 3.41
N LYS A 549 -7.60 9.11 2.46
CA LYS A 549 -7.33 8.87 1.04
C LYS A 549 -5.86 9.15 0.75
N ARG A 550 -5.20 8.27 0.01
CA ARG A 550 -3.76 8.33 -0.28
C ARG A 550 -3.29 9.67 -0.88
N ILE A 551 -4.14 10.36 -1.67
CA ILE A 551 -3.80 11.66 -2.25
C ILE A 551 -3.74 12.80 -1.22
N ASN A 552 -4.36 12.64 -0.06
CA ASN A 552 -4.38 13.66 0.97
C ASN A 552 -3.06 13.70 1.74
N ASN A 553 -2.63 14.90 2.12
CA ASN A 553 -1.59 15.08 3.13
C ASN A 553 -2.13 14.71 4.50
N TYR A 554 -1.26 14.23 5.40
CA TYR A 554 -1.62 14.08 6.81
C TYR A 554 -0.48 14.56 7.72
N THR A 555 -0.83 14.93 8.96
CA THR A 555 0.15 15.32 9.97
C THR A 555 0.48 14.13 10.86
N PHE A 556 1.77 13.82 10.97
CA PHE A 556 2.25 12.77 11.87
C PHE A 556 1.98 13.15 13.33
N ASN A 557 1.20 12.34 14.03
CA ASN A 557 0.82 12.58 15.42
C ASN A 557 1.03 11.31 16.27
N MET A 558 2.14 11.28 17.00
CA MET A 558 2.52 10.12 17.79
C MET A 558 1.54 9.81 18.93
N GLU A 559 1.02 10.82 19.61
CA GLU A 559 0.10 10.62 20.73
C GLU A 559 -1.23 10.00 20.27
N ALA A 560 -1.80 10.56 19.20
CA ALA A 560 -3.08 10.06 18.66
C ALA A 560 -2.95 8.63 18.12
N MET A 561 -1.90 8.32 17.36
CA MET A 561 -1.76 7.01 16.72
C MET A 561 -1.42 5.87 17.69
N THR A 562 -0.83 6.17 18.85
CA THR A 562 -0.47 5.16 19.88
C THR A 562 -1.56 4.93 20.92
N SER A 563 -2.70 5.59 20.79
CA SER A 563 -3.87 5.38 21.67
C SER A 563 -4.50 4.01 21.44
N PHE A 564 -4.98 3.39 22.51
CA PHE A 564 -5.85 2.19 22.46
C PHE A 564 -7.33 2.55 22.30
N GLU A 565 -7.67 3.81 22.26
CA GLU A 565 -9.02 4.33 22.03
C GLU A 565 -9.12 4.96 20.64
N GLY A 566 -10.28 4.83 20.02
CA GLY A 566 -10.54 5.33 18.67
C GLY A 566 -10.01 4.42 17.56
N ASP A 567 -10.02 4.95 16.35
CA ASP A 567 -9.67 4.22 15.12
C ASP A 567 -8.14 4.17 14.91
N THR A 568 -7.47 3.31 15.68
CA THR A 568 -6.00 3.22 15.74
C THR A 568 -5.49 1.80 15.48
N GLY A 569 -4.18 1.68 15.17
CA GLY A 569 -3.50 0.39 15.04
C GLY A 569 -3.58 -0.47 16.30
N PRO A 570 -3.25 0.07 17.49
CA PRO A 570 -3.40 -0.64 18.76
C PRO A 570 -4.83 -1.13 19.04
N TYR A 571 -5.85 -0.40 18.65
CA TYR A 571 -7.25 -0.82 18.81
C TYR A 571 -7.58 -2.05 17.96
N LEU A 572 -7.14 -2.10 16.69
CA LEU A 572 -7.31 -3.31 15.85
C LEU A 572 -6.56 -4.51 16.44
N GLN A 573 -5.35 -4.30 16.92
CA GLN A 573 -4.55 -5.34 17.57
C GLN A 573 -5.24 -5.86 18.84
N TYR A 574 -5.77 -4.96 19.66
CA TYR A 574 -6.53 -5.32 20.86
C TYR A 574 -7.77 -6.17 20.51
N ALA A 575 -8.54 -5.77 19.50
CA ALA A 575 -9.73 -6.52 19.07
C ALA A 575 -9.34 -7.95 18.62
N HIS A 576 -8.27 -8.10 17.85
CA HIS A 576 -7.77 -9.42 17.44
C HIS A 576 -7.29 -10.27 18.62
N ALA A 577 -6.46 -9.71 19.50
CA ALA A 577 -5.96 -10.41 20.69
C ALA A 577 -7.09 -10.84 21.64
N ARG A 578 -8.16 -10.01 21.74
CA ARG A 578 -9.34 -10.35 22.55
C ARG A 578 -10.10 -11.56 21.98
N LEU A 579 -10.31 -11.60 20.66
CA LEU A 579 -10.90 -12.77 20.01
C LEU A 579 -10.06 -14.02 20.22
N CYS A 580 -8.74 -13.95 20.04
CA CYS A 580 -7.83 -15.06 20.34
C CYS A 580 -7.90 -15.52 21.82
N SER A 581 -8.09 -14.57 22.75
CA SER A 581 -8.27 -14.89 24.17
C SER A 581 -9.58 -15.62 24.44
N ILE A 582 -10.68 -15.20 23.79
CA ILE A 582 -11.99 -15.85 23.89
C ILE A 582 -11.89 -17.29 23.36
N THR A 583 -11.29 -17.50 22.19
CA THR A 583 -11.07 -18.85 21.62
C THR A 583 -10.31 -19.76 22.59
N ARG A 584 -9.23 -19.27 23.18
CA ARG A 584 -8.46 -20.06 24.16
C ARG A 584 -9.25 -20.39 25.43
N LYS A 585 -10.11 -19.49 25.90
CA LYS A 585 -10.94 -19.69 27.10
C LYS A 585 -12.14 -20.61 26.85
N ALA A 586 -12.70 -20.58 25.65
CA ALA A 586 -13.79 -21.48 25.27
C ALA A 586 -13.33 -22.93 25.18
N ALA A 587 -12.06 -23.16 24.84
CA ALA A 587 -11.41 -24.48 24.77
C ALA A 587 -12.18 -25.52 23.94
N LEU A 588 -12.91 -25.06 22.89
CA LEU A 588 -13.64 -25.92 21.95
C LEU A 588 -12.70 -26.36 20.81
N SER A 589 -12.87 -27.60 20.34
CA SER A 589 -12.17 -28.11 19.16
C SER A 589 -12.70 -27.49 17.88
N THR A 590 -11.92 -27.59 16.80
CA THR A 590 -12.32 -27.14 15.47
C THR A 590 -13.56 -27.86 14.98
N GLU A 591 -13.67 -29.16 15.29
CA GLU A 591 -14.80 -30.02 14.93
C GLU A 591 -16.09 -29.60 15.65
N GLU A 592 -15.99 -29.28 16.95
CA GLU A 592 -17.12 -28.78 17.74
C GLU A 592 -17.63 -27.44 17.22
N ILE A 593 -16.72 -26.54 16.83
CA ILE A 593 -17.07 -25.25 16.23
C ILE A 593 -17.68 -25.43 14.84
N ALA A 594 -17.15 -26.32 14.01
CA ALA A 594 -17.68 -26.59 12.68
C ALA A 594 -19.04 -27.29 12.68
N GLY A 595 -19.32 -28.10 13.71
CA GLY A 595 -20.60 -28.80 13.90
C GLY A 595 -21.67 -28.00 14.65
N ALA A 596 -21.43 -26.72 14.94
CA ALA A 596 -22.36 -25.89 15.70
C ALA A 596 -23.71 -25.67 14.99
N ASP A 597 -24.82 -25.68 15.75
CA ASP A 597 -26.11 -25.27 15.26
C ASP A 597 -26.21 -23.75 15.14
N LEU A 598 -25.97 -23.25 13.92
CA LEU A 598 -25.96 -21.83 13.60
C LEU A 598 -27.36 -21.17 13.63
N SER A 599 -28.46 -21.96 13.71
CA SER A 599 -29.81 -21.46 13.84
C SER A 599 -30.06 -20.79 15.22
N LEU A 600 -29.21 -21.08 16.19
CA LEU A 600 -29.23 -20.47 17.52
C LEU A 600 -28.76 -19.01 17.54
N LEU A 601 -28.16 -18.48 16.45
CA LEU A 601 -27.68 -17.10 16.34
C LEU A 601 -28.82 -16.13 16.01
N THR A 602 -29.76 -15.99 16.93
CA THR A 602 -30.99 -15.18 16.75
C THR A 602 -30.89 -13.76 17.29
N GLU A 603 -29.89 -13.49 18.13
CA GLU A 603 -29.72 -12.18 18.76
C GLU A 603 -29.36 -11.09 17.73
N PRO A 604 -29.91 -9.87 17.88
CA PRO A 604 -29.62 -8.77 16.95
C PRO A 604 -28.14 -8.48 16.80
N HIS A 605 -27.34 -8.59 17.86
CA HIS A 605 -25.89 -8.38 17.84
C HIS A 605 -25.16 -9.46 17.02
N ALA A 606 -25.61 -10.74 17.11
CA ALA A 606 -25.10 -11.81 16.29
C ALA A 606 -25.41 -11.57 14.82
N GLN A 607 -26.67 -11.26 14.50
CA GLN A 607 -27.10 -10.97 13.14
C GLN A 607 -26.37 -9.78 12.52
N ASN A 608 -26.17 -8.70 13.30
CA ASN A 608 -25.43 -7.54 12.83
C ASN A 608 -23.96 -7.86 12.55
N LEU A 609 -23.32 -8.68 13.38
CA LEU A 609 -21.92 -9.10 13.15
C LEU A 609 -21.84 -10.00 11.92
N ILE A 610 -22.77 -10.94 11.70
CA ILE A 610 -22.87 -11.78 10.49
C ILE A 610 -22.95 -10.92 9.24
N ARG A 611 -23.84 -9.90 9.23
CA ARG A 611 -23.98 -8.96 8.12
C ARG A 611 -22.70 -8.19 7.82
N VAL A 612 -21.99 -7.75 8.85
CA VAL A 612 -20.75 -6.98 8.66
C VAL A 612 -19.64 -7.87 8.11
N ILE A 613 -19.42 -9.07 8.67
CA ILE A 613 -18.36 -9.95 8.18
C ILE A 613 -18.63 -10.48 6.76
N SER A 614 -19.91 -10.58 6.35
CA SER A 614 -20.28 -11.00 5.00
C SER A 614 -19.86 -9.99 3.91
N GLN A 615 -19.63 -8.73 4.26
CA GLN A 615 -19.24 -7.69 3.32
C GLN A 615 -17.76 -7.78 2.90
N TYR A 616 -16.94 -8.54 3.62
CA TYR A 616 -15.48 -8.52 3.45
C TYR A 616 -14.99 -8.85 2.02
N PRO A 617 -15.49 -9.89 1.33
CA PRO A 617 -15.07 -10.17 -0.05
C PRO A 617 -15.38 -9.01 -1.02
N ASP A 618 -16.54 -8.38 -0.87
CA ASP A 618 -16.93 -7.23 -1.69
C ASP A 618 -16.10 -5.97 -1.37
N VAL A 619 -15.69 -5.80 -0.11
CA VAL A 619 -14.76 -4.72 0.29
C VAL A 619 -13.42 -4.91 -0.40
N VAL A 620 -12.87 -6.13 -0.42
CA VAL A 620 -11.61 -6.42 -1.12
C VAL A 620 -11.73 -6.17 -2.62
N ASN A 621 -12.82 -6.65 -3.26
CA ASN A 621 -13.09 -6.42 -4.68
C ASN A 621 -13.24 -4.93 -5.01
N ASN A 622 -13.95 -4.16 -4.18
CA ASN A 622 -14.05 -2.72 -4.35
C ASN A 622 -12.70 -2.03 -4.18
N THR A 623 -11.88 -2.51 -3.25
CA THR A 623 -10.54 -1.97 -3.01
C THR A 623 -9.62 -2.21 -4.20
N LEU A 624 -9.73 -3.35 -4.88
CA LEU A 624 -8.98 -3.62 -6.12
C LEU A 624 -9.33 -2.62 -7.24
N ARG A 625 -10.55 -2.09 -7.24
CA ARG A 625 -10.98 -1.06 -8.20
C ARG A 625 -10.52 0.35 -7.81
N THR A 626 -10.55 0.67 -6.52
CA THR A 626 -10.23 2.02 -6.01
C THR A 626 -8.75 2.20 -5.69
N LEU A 627 -8.05 1.12 -5.36
CA LEU A 627 -6.65 1.08 -4.92
C LEU A 627 -6.40 1.95 -3.67
N GLU A 628 -7.42 2.12 -2.81
CA GLU A 628 -7.37 2.92 -1.59
C GLU A 628 -7.33 2.04 -0.33
N PRO A 629 -6.23 2.01 0.44
CA PRO A 629 -6.14 1.20 1.65
C PRO A 629 -7.17 1.58 2.71
N THR A 630 -7.58 2.86 2.74
CA THR A 630 -8.61 3.35 3.66
C THR A 630 -9.96 2.63 3.49
N THR A 631 -10.24 2.04 2.32
CA THR A 631 -11.49 1.26 2.09
C THR A 631 -11.52 0.03 3.01
N VAL A 632 -10.43 -0.73 3.05
CA VAL A 632 -10.31 -1.90 3.96
C VAL A 632 -10.25 -1.44 5.41
N LEU A 633 -9.46 -0.42 5.70
CA LEU A 633 -9.26 0.07 7.05
C LEU A 633 -10.57 0.56 7.70
N THR A 634 -11.37 1.35 6.99
CA THR A 634 -12.68 1.83 7.45
C THR A 634 -13.64 0.66 7.71
N TYR A 635 -13.60 -0.36 6.84
CA TYR A 635 -14.38 -1.58 7.06
C TYR A 635 -13.95 -2.31 8.34
N LEU A 636 -12.64 -2.47 8.59
CA LEU A 636 -12.16 -3.13 9.80
C LEU A 636 -12.57 -2.39 11.08
N PHE A 637 -12.57 -1.06 11.07
CA PHE A 637 -13.07 -0.28 12.21
C PHE A 637 -14.58 -0.47 12.41
N LYS A 638 -15.38 -0.41 11.34
CA LYS A 638 -16.81 -0.73 11.42
C LYS A 638 -17.03 -2.12 12.01
N MET A 639 -16.28 -3.10 11.56
CA MET A 639 -16.37 -4.48 12.06
C MET A 639 -15.99 -4.59 13.54
N THR A 640 -14.90 -3.95 13.96
CA THR A 640 -14.43 -4.00 15.36
C THR A 640 -15.35 -3.25 16.30
N HIS A 641 -16.01 -2.17 15.87
CA HIS A 641 -17.04 -1.49 16.64
C HIS A 641 -18.27 -2.37 16.81
N THR A 642 -18.73 -3.04 15.74
CA THR A 642 -19.84 -4.00 15.82
C THR A 642 -19.51 -5.17 16.73
N LEU A 643 -18.28 -5.68 16.65
CA LEU A 643 -17.76 -6.73 17.51
C LEU A 643 -17.73 -6.27 18.98
N SER A 644 -17.22 -5.07 19.26
CA SER A 644 -17.15 -4.52 20.60
C SER A 644 -18.54 -4.41 21.26
N SER A 645 -19.54 -3.96 20.50
CA SER A 645 -20.92 -3.88 21.00
C SER A 645 -21.56 -5.24 21.26
N SER A 646 -21.03 -6.32 20.69
CA SER A 646 -21.56 -7.67 20.87
C SER A 646 -21.10 -8.36 22.16
N TYR A 647 -19.97 -7.94 22.76
CA TYR A 647 -19.34 -8.67 23.86
C TYR A 647 -20.21 -8.78 25.13
N ASP A 648 -21.01 -7.77 25.41
CA ASP A 648 -21.86 -7.75 26.60
C ASP A 648 -23.15 -8.58 26.40
N HIS A 649 -23.51 -8.84 25.15
CA HIS A 649 -24.73 -9.54 24.77
C HIS A 649 -24.49 -11.00 24.37
N LEU A 650 -23.38 -11.29 23.73
CA LEU A 650 -23.03 -12.64 23.26
C LEU A 650 -21.98 -13.30 24.16
N ARG A 651 -22.39 -13.65 25.36
CA ARG A 651 -21.52 -14.44 26.27
C ARG A 651 -21.16 -15.77 25.62
N ILE A 652 -19.89 -16.14 25.67
CA ILE A 652 -19.35 -17.45 25.22
C ILE A 652 -19.23 -18.37 26.42
N VAL A 653 -18.25 -18.11 27.29
CA VAL A 653 -17.98 -18.94 28.46
C VAL A 653 -19.11 -18.80 29.48
N GLY A 654 -19.69 -19.94 29.87
CA GLY A 654 -20.81 -20.02 30.82
C GLY A 654 -22.19 -19.93 30.17
N SER A 655 -22.29 -19.93 28.83
CA SER A 655 -23.56 -20.16 28.12
C SER A 655 -23.88 -21.66 28.03
N GLU A 656 -25.09 -21.97 27.63
CA GLU A 656 -25.52 -23.33 27.28
C GLU A 656 -24.63 -23.87 26.16
N ALA A 657 -24.31 -25.19 26.18
CA ALA A 657 -23.23 -25.77 25.41
C ALA A 657 -23.40 -25.57 23.88
N GLU A 658 -24.58 -25.80 23.34
CA GLU A 658 -24.82 -25.65 21.88
C GLU A 658 -24.79 -24.17 21.46
N LEU A 659 -25.36 -23.28 22.29
CA LEU A 659 -25.29 -21.85 22.07
C LEU A 659 -23.85 -21.33 22.17
N MET A 660 -23.02 -21.88 23.09
CA MET A 660 -21.61 -21.56 23.19
C MET A 660 -20.85 -21.91 21.91
N LYS A 661 -21.11 -23.09 21.31
CA LYS A 661 -20.53 -23.51 20.03
C LYS A 661 -20.92 -22.59 18.89
N ALA A 662 -22.20 -22.23 18.76
CA ALA A 662 -22.71 -21.34 17.72
C ALA A 662 -22.10 -19.94 17.83
N ARG A 663 -22.06 -19.35 19.02
CA ARG A 663 -21.44 -18.03 19.24
C ARG A 663 -19.94 -18.09 19.03
N MET A 664 -19.27 -19.21 19.36
CA MET A 664 -17.84 -19.37 19.11
C MET A 664 -17.54 -19.47 17.62
N ALA A 665 -18.37 -20.15 16.82
CA ALA A 665 -18.27 -20.20 15.37
C ALA A 665 -18.32 -18.78 14.76
N LEU A 666 -19.24 -17.93 15.24
CA LEU A 666 -19.33 -16.53 14.82
C LEU A 666 -18.07 -15.72 15.20
N TYR A 667 -17.58 -15.86 16.43
CA TYR A 667 -16.40 -15.11 16.88
C TYR A 667 -15.11 -15.60 16.24
N ASP A 668 -14.98 -16.90 15.95
CA ASP A 668 -13.84 -17.40 15.21
C ASP A 668 -13.85 -16.96 13.74
N ALA A 669 -15.04 -16.93 13.10
CA ALA A 669 -15.20 -16.34 11.78
C ALA A 669 -14.83 -14.83 11.77
N ALA A 670 -15.26 -14.09 12.78
CA ALA A 670 -14.87 -12.68 12.94
C ALA A 670 -13.35 -12.52 13.14
N ARG A 671 -12.71 -13.40 13.91
CA ARG A 671 -11.26 -13.44 14.08
C ARG A 671 -10.52 -13.67 12.76
N VAL A 672 -11.02 -14.59 11.94
CA VAL A 672 -10.45 -14.89 10.60
C VAL A 672 -10.55 -13.67 9.71
N VAL A 673 -11.72 -13.02 9.62
CA VAL A 673 -11.92 -11.83 8.78
C VAL A 673 -11.03 -10.67 9.24
N LEU A 674 -10.97 -10.40 10.54
CA LEU A 674 -10.10 -9.34 11.09
C LEU A 674 -8.63 -9.62 10.80
N ASN A 675 -8.17 -10.87 11.00
CA ASN A 675 -6.81 -11.30 10.70
C ASN A 675 -6.47 -11.08 9.23
N ASN A 676 -7.35 -11.51 8.31
CA ASN A 676 -7.13 -11.40 6.87
C ASN A 676 -7.10 -9.93 6.41
N GLY A 677 -8.02 -9.10 6.92
CA GLY A 677 -8.03 -7.67 6.61
C GLY A 677 -6.79 -6.93 7.13
N MET A 678 -6.35 -7.23 8.35
CA MET A 678 -5.12 -6.68 8.91
C MET A 678 -3.88 -7.10 8.07
N ARG A 679 -3.79 -8.37 7.68
CA ARG A 679 -2.69 -8.87 6.83
C ARG A 679 -2.71 -8.26 5.43
N LEU A 680 -3.88 -8.06 4.85
CA LEU A 680 -4.04 -7.38 3.57
C LEU A 680 -3.45 -5.96 3.62
N LEU A 681 -3.64 -5.25 4.74
CA LEU A 681 -3.03 -3.95 5.00
C LEU A 681 -1.53 -4.02 5.35
N GLY A 682 -0.93 -5.22 5.43
CA GLY A 682 0.48 -5.42 5.80
C GLY A 682 0.74 -5.49 7.31
N LEU A 683 -0.30 -5.45 8.15
CA LEU A 683 -0.15 -5.54 9.60
C LEU A 683 0.15 -6.98 10.06
N SER A 684 0.84 -7.12 11.20
CA SER A 684 1.07 -8.40 11.89
C SER A 684 0.10 -8.52 13.06
N PRO A 685 -0.99 -9.30 12.97
CA PRO A 685 -1.91 -9.48 14.07
C PRO A 685 -1.25 -10.18 15.26
N VAL A 686 -1.41 -9.61 16.47
CA VAL A 686 -0.93 -10.22 17.70
C VAL A 686 -2.01 -11.09 18.34
N GLU A 687 -1.60 -12.21 18.92
CA GLU A 687 -2.54 -13.13 19.58
C GLU A 687 -2.68 -12.86 21.09
N ARG A 688 -1.70 -12.18 21.67
CA ARG A 688 -1.66 -11.80 23.10
C ARG A 688 -1.05 -10.42 23.25
N MET A 689 -1.65 -9.61 24.09
CA MET A 689 -1.16 -8.30 24.46
C MET A 689 -1.67 -7.89 25.85
#